data_05540550f007d4f451c57a850daedf1c
#
_entry.id   05540550f007d4f451c57a850daedf1c
#
_cell.length_a   1.000
_cell.length_b   1.000
_cell.length_c   1.000
_cell.angle_alpha   90.00
_cell.angle_beta   90.00
_cell.angle_gamma   90.00
#
_symmetry.space_group_name_H-M   'P 1'
#
loop_
_entity.id
_entity.type
_entity.pdbx_description
1 polymer ?
#
loop_
_entity_poly.entity_id
_entity_poly.type
_entity_poly.pdbx_seq_one_letter_code
_entity_poly.pdbx_strand_id
1 'polypeptide(L)'
;MDFWSRLIGGSRALPNKSKATSPTERLTAFKRACNALQQIWRSTNTPSGEQSVAHARAYIERLNSILSEESRGPAPHPCVVYAASSQVFVTVTKLALSFHDDGVLKSATVFFNTLIDAEVDGVVDNRLFARALVDLVRRAEKTSDEIEGRLVELLFGIANNIRLQPVILPAWFVPRTTPIAQDSESQAPIGTEFAGATRKDDFPLFYLLVDYVHSEGRAGDFARTGLLYLIETASRSKNLEKWLIESDLATLMATGLGALYSQLGHLSYTPDENVPHIVVLSDHAEQETALQPTLGQAMEAFMSYLLFWQDTIDHCKSVEVNDTLLDHFQVLFLEQLLYPSLLESSDVAGGSTAAVLTYMCRILDSIDQGELVHRILHFLLASTPRPEEQMDMSASRRKSLNVLAALASEAAQPSPSLFNLRDLALLGLQSSNRQTVLATLRLLTTVLQRHHPFARALIHTISSQPAQQRPVGALNAELEQLMAMGTSLVDDPTLNESYDNYIADATCVLESRLCLPVSSMEEDEETLHLPLAIQQDDPIVQALFDCLGSFFTNSVIVNLALTGVLMSLASSHLFSLDGWVLVDPNQYDTPSSETGEQVDPVRQAYQAPTWPATAAPTLTAALQRLVDQVRQWQRELPDFDVLVAARRELLHQDEHPQTPNRSREPSVPPLPSTDRSRSSFPGSPDTSTPASRGRSPYPANSSEITRLDRNNQSIPPNASRGSSNARSFAAEALRQRLATPFPPASADPQSSEETPPSEDTKDAPVATLGHVLTNVVILYEFILELSAVVQVRGSLFEEAGYV
;
A
#
# COMPACT_ATOMS: atom_id res chain seq x y z
N MET A 1 -7.16 26.04 11.68
CA MET A 1 -7.06 26.11 13.15
C MET A 1 -8.21 25.42 13.89
N ASP A 2 -9.39 25.19 13.24
CA ASP A 2 -10.55 24.58 13.93
C ASP A 2 -10.56 23.03 14.00
N PHE A 3 -9.60 22.38 13.38
CA PHE A 3 -9.52 20.91 13.38
C PHE A 3 -9.08 20.36 14.76
N TRP A 4 -8.17 21.04 15.42
CA TRP A 4 -7.58 20.61 16.68
C TRP A 4 -8.49 20.77 17.90
N SER A 5 -9.38 21.77 17.90
CA SER A 5 -10.37 21.95 18.98
C SER A 5 -11.44 20.87 19.01
N ARG A 6 -11.60 20.08 17.95
CA ARG A 6 -12.56 18.96 17.91
C ARG A 6 -11.97 17.63 18.36
N LEU A 7 -10.65 17.48 18.34
CA LEU A 7 -9.97 16.23 18.72
C LEU A 7 -9.69 16.16 20.24
N ILE A 8 -9.59 17.31 20.90
CA ILE A 8 -9.43 17.36 22.38
C ILE A 8 -10.80 17.21 23.01
N GLY A 9 -11.21 15.96 23.13
CA GLY A 9 -12.49 15.44 23.57
C GLY A 9 -13.18 16.21 24.67
N GLY A 10 -14.39 16.61 24.35
CA GLY A 10 -15.30 17.27 25.26
C GLY A 10 -15.56 16.59 26.58
N SER A 11 -14.99 17.13 27.61
CA SER A 11 -15.64 17.18 28.93
C SER A 11 -16.47 18.43 28.96
N ARG A 12 -17.78 18.31 28.71
CA ARG A 12 -18.74 19.35 29.01
C ARG A 12 -18.77 19.59 30.52
N ALA A 13 -17.83 20.38 31.05
CA ALA A 13 -18.02 21.06 32.30
C ALA A 13 -18.99 22.22 32.06
N LEU A 14 -20.11 22.24 32.77
CA LEU A 14 -21.06 23.34 32.81
C LEU A 14 -20.30 24.68 32.99
N PRO A 15 -20.65 25.74 32.25
CA PRO A 15 -20.00 27.02 32.42
C PRO A 15 -20.35 27.60 33.75
N ASN A 16 -19.47 27.44 34.73
CA ASN A 16 -19.47 28.30 35.90
C ASN A 16 -19.21 29.72 35.37
N LYS A 17 -20.16 30.61 35.54
CA LYS A 17 -20.02 32.04 35.25
C LYS A 17 -18.91 32.59 36.14
N SER A 18 -17.65 32.43 35.73
CA SER A 18 -16.51 33.09 36.32
C SER A 18 -16.63 34.57 35.94
N LYS A 19 -16.69 35.45 36.89
CA LYS A 19 -16.54 36.89 36.70
C LYS A 19 -15.25 37.10 35.94
N ALA A 20 -15.33 37.79 34.75
CA ALA A 20 -14.17 38.10 33.94
C ALA A 20 -13.20 38.93 34.82
N THR A 21 -12.15 38.29 35.31
CA THR A 21 -11.08 38.89 36.09
C THR A 21 -10.28 39.85 35.18
N SER A 22 -9.95 41.05 35.68
CA SER A 22 -9.12 41.97 34.89
C SER A 22 -7.75 41.38 34.58
N PRO A 23 -7.07 41.73 33.47
CA PRO A 23 -5.74 41.23 33.15
C PRO A 23 -4.72 41.41 34.30
N THR A 24 -4.82 42.49 35.04
CA THR A 24 -3.96 42.78 36.20
C THR A 24 -4.25 41.88 37.38
N GLU A 25 -5.50 41.51 37.65
CA GLU A 25 -5.88 40.58 38.67
C GLU A 25 -5.45 39.16 38.33
N ARG A 26 -5.59 38.74 37.08
CA ARG A 26 -5.09 37.46 36.59
C ARG A 26 -3.59 37.35 36.75
N LEU A 27 -2.82 38.34 36.35
CA LEU A 27 -1.36 38.39 36.51
C LEU A 27 -0.97 38.31 38.00
N THR A 28 -1.68 39.02 38.85
CA THR A 28 -1.42 38.99 40.31
C THR A 28 -1.71 37.62 40.91
N ALA A 29 -2.81 36.99 40.53
CA ALA A 29 -3.15 35.62 40.91
C ALA A 29 -2.11 34.60 40.40
N PHE A 30 -1.66 34.76 39.14
CA PHE A 30 -0.61 33.94 38.52
C PHE A 30 0.70 34.07 39.32
N LYS A 31 1.18 35.25 39.60
CA LYS A 31 2.39 35.52 40.42
C LYS A 31 2.30 34.88 41.79
N ARG A 32 1.15 34.94 42.46
CA ARG A 32 0.95 34.28 43.75
C ARG A 32 1.08 32.76 43.64
N ALA A 33 0.50 32.15 42.63
CA ALA A 33 0.61 30.69 42.41
C ALA A 33 2.06 30.29 42.07
N CYS A 34 2.79 31.05 41.25
CA CYS A 34 4.21 30.80 41.00
C CYS A 34 5.05 30.86 42.29
N ASN A 35 4.85 31.90 43.13
CA ASN A 35 5.56 32.01 44.38
C ASN A 35 5.25 30.87 45.35
N ALA A 36 4.00 30.41 45.41
CA ALA A 36 3.62 29.27 46.20
C ALA A 36 4.33 27.96 45.75
N LEU A 37 4.41 27.71 44.43
CA LEU A 37 5.16 26.57 43.87
C LEU A 37 6.67 26.66 44.20
N GLN A 38 7.26 27.84 44.14
CA GLN A 38 8.66 28.04 44.57
C GLN A 38 8.88 27.79 46.07
N GLN A 39 7.91 28.15 46.92
CA GLN A 39 7.97 27.86 48.35
C GLN A 39 7.85 26.36 48.62
N ILE A 40 6.92 25.67 47.95
CA ILE A 40 6.79 24.21 48.00
C ILE A 40 8.12 23.56 47.60
N TRP A 41 8.74 23.99 46.50
CA TRP A 41 10.03 23.45 46.06
C TRP A 41 11.15 23.66 47.10
N ARG A 42 11.19 24.80 47.73
CA ARG A 42 12.18 25.07 48.80
C ARG A 42 11.94 24.26 50.06
N SER A 43 10.70 23.91 50.35
CA SER A 43 10.32 23.13 51.54
C SER A 43 10.38 21.61 51.33
N THR A 44 10.55 21.11 50.09
CA THR A 44 10.61 19.67 49.76
C THR A 44 11.81 18.95 50.40
N ASN A 45 12.78 19.66 50.96
CA ASN A 45 13.86 19.07 51.76
C ASN A 45 13.41 18.59 53.16
N THR A 46 12.13 18.81 53.55
CA THR A 46 11.53 18.25 54.77
C THR A 46 10.53 17.18 54.37
N PRO A 47 10.43 16.05 55.09
CA PRO A 47 9.56 14.94 54.79
C PRO A 47 8.09 15.30 55.05
N SER A 48 7.49 16.12 54.22
CA SER A 48 6.05 16.44 54.26
C SER A 48 5.40 15.79 53.06
N GLY A 49 4.83 14.59 53.31
CA GLY A 49 4.27 13.69 52.28
C GLY A 49 3.13 14.22 51.42
N GLU A 50 2.06 13.48 51.29
CA GLU A 50 0.95 13.60 50.33
C GLU A 50 0.32 15.00 50.26
N GLN A 51 0.33 15.79 51.34
CA GLN A 51 -0.23 17.16 51.33
C GLN A 51 0.56 18.12 50.39
N SER A 52 1.88 17.98 50.32
CA SER A 52 2.71 18.81 49.43
C SER A 52 2.48 18.50 47.96
N VAL A 53 2.27 17.21 47.66
CA VAL A 53 1.91 16.75 46.30
C VAL A 53 0.57 17.35 45.86
N ALA A 54 -0.47 17.22 46.74
CA ALA A 54 -1.80 17.74 46.46
C ALA A 54 -1.79 19.27 46.26
N HIS A 55 -1.04 20.03 47.09
CA HIS A 55 -0.89 21.47 46.96
C HIS A 55 -0.14 21.85 45.68
N ALA A 56 0.95 21.17 45.38
CA ALA A 56 1.68 21.44 44.12
C ALA A 56 0.79 21.22 42.90
N ARG A 57 0.07 20.12 42.86
CA ARG A 57 -0.91 19.83 41.79
C ARG A 57 -1.97 20.93 41.71
N ALA A 58 -2.61 21.31 42.82
CA ALA A 58 -3.64 22.34 42.83
C ALA A 58 -3.11 23.70 42.32
N TYR A 59 -1.87 24.07 42.65
CA TYR A 59 -1.26 25.31 42.12
C TYR A 59 -0.92 25.22 40.66
N ILE A 60 -0.42 24.08 40.12
CA ILE A 60 -0.17 23.88 38.71
C ILE A 60 -1.49 23.92 37.93
N GLU A 61 -2.54 23.24 38.40
CA GLU A 61 -3.89 23.33 37.83
C GLU A 61 -4.44 24.76 37.83
N ARG A 62 -4.14 25.53 38.89
CA ARG A 62 -4.49 26.94 38.95
C ARG A 62 -3.75 27.76 37.92
N LEU A 63 -2.46 27.52 37.68
CA LEU A 63 -1.69 28.14 36.60
C LEU A 63 -2.29 27.80 35.22
N ASN A 64 -2.63 26.53 35.01
CA ASN A 64 -3.25 26.06 33.76
C ASN A 64 -4.58 26.76 33.48
N SER A 65 -5.42 26.90 34.48
CA SER A 65 -6.69 27.61 34.37
C SER A 65 -6.48 29.06 33.96
N ILE A 66 -5.54 29.78 34.58
CA ILE A 66 -5.25 31.20 34.27
C ILE A 66 -4.66 31.35 32.88
N LEU A 67 -3.71 30.47 32.49
CA LEU A 67 -3.10 30.50 31.16
C LEU A 67 -4.09 30.15 30.05
N SER A 68 -4.96 29.17 30.28
CA SER A 68 -6.01 28.78 29.34
C SER A 68 -7.08 29.87 29.16
N GLU A 69 -7.39 30.65 30.20
CA GLU A 69 -8.28 31.82 30.08
C GLU A 69 -7.59 32.95 29.29
N GLU A 70 -6.30 33.13 29.49
CA GLU A 70 -5.53 34.17 28.84
C GLU A 70 -5.28 33.86 27.36
N SER A 71 -4.93 32.62 27.01
CA SER A 71 -4.66 32.18 25.63
C SER A 71 -5.88 32.26 24.71
N ARG A 72 -7.08 32.20 25.28
CA ARG A 72 -8.34 32.39 24.54
C ARG A 72 -8.71 33.88 24.32
N GLY A 73 -8.04 34.77 25.00
CA GLY A 73 -8.28 36.20 24.92
C GLY A 73 -7.39 36.89 23.87
N PRO A 74 -7.68 38.14 23.52
CA PRO A 74 -6.79 38.92 22.65
C PRO A 74 -5.48 39.27 23.37
N ALA A 75 -4.38 39.37 22.60
CA ALA A 75 -3.10 39.89 23.11
C ALA A 75 -3.26 41.27 23.75
N PRO A 76 -2.44 41.61 24.74
CA PRO A 76 -1.23 40.93 25.19
C PRO A 76 -1.50 39.77 26.22
N HIS A 77 -0.58 38.81 26.32
CA HIS A 77 -0.62 37.66 27.23
C HIS A 77 0.37 37.87 28.41
N PRO A 78 0.06 38.72 29.41
CA PRO A 78 1.02 39.09 30.44
C PRO A 78 1.42 37.94 31.38
N CYS A 79 0.56 36.89 31.56
CA CYS A 79 0.90 35.74 32.37
C CYS A 79 1.89 34.83 31.65
N VAL A 80 1.75 34.64 30.32
CA VAL A 80 2.70 33.87 29.52
C VAL A 80 4.06 34.55 29.48
N VAL A 81 4.08 35.89 29.23
CA VAL A 81 5.32 36.67 29.29
C VAL A 81 5.98 36.61 30.67
N TYR A 82 5.18 36.65 31.75
CA TYR A 82 5.71 36.50 33.09
C TYR A 82 6.23 35.05 33.33
N ALA A 83 5.57 34.02 32.83
CA ALA A 83 6.04 32.64 32.91
C ALA A 83 7.40 32.47 32.26
N ALA A 84 7.61 33.05 31.06
CA ALA A 84 8.89 33.06 30.36
C ALA A 84 9.99 33.77 31.17
N SER A 85 9.70 34.97 31.69
CA SER A 85 10.70 35.79 32.42
C SER A 85 11.02 35.24 33.81
N SER A 86 10.03 34.68 34.52
CA SER A 86 10.22 34.09 35.87
C SER A 86 10.75 32.66 35.88
N GLN A 87 10.82 32.04 34.69
CA GLN A 87 11.28 30.65 34.50
C GLN A 87 10.54 29.62 35.41
N VAL A 88 9.27 29.87 35.68
CA VAL A 88 8.44 29.01 36.52
C VAL A 88 8.38 27.55 36.03
N PHE A 89 8.53 27.35 34.70
CA PHE A 89 8.58 26.04 34.07
C PHE A 89 9.71 25.16 34.67
N VAL A 90 10.86 25.73 35.05
CA VAL A 90 11.94 24.98 35.71
C VAL A 90 11.47 24.44 37.07
N THR A 91 10.70 25.24 37.83
CA THR A 91 10.15 24.82 39.12
C THR A 91 9.07 23.74 38.95
N VAL A 92 8.20 23.88 37.94
CA VAL A 92 7.18 22.88 37.61
C VAL A 92 7.84 21.54 37.25
N THR A 93 8.85 21.56 36.36
CA THR A 93 9.60 20.34 35.99
C THR A 93 10.23 19.66 37.23
N LYS A 94 10.92 20.44 38.06
CA LYS A 94 11.55 19.89 39.29
C LYS A 94 10.54 19.26 40.23
N LEU A 95 9.39 19.88 40.46
CA LEU A 95 8.32 19.34 41.28
C LEU A 95 7.71 18.07 40.68
N ALA A 96 7.40 18.08 39.35
CA ALA A 96 6.84 16.93 38.69
C ALA A 96 7.76 15.71 38.76
N LEU A 97 9.07 15.91 38.61
CA LEU A 97 10.07 14.84 38.67
C LEU A 97 10.38 14.40 40.09
N SER A 98 10.17 15.27 41.11
CA SER A 98 10.48 14.92 42.52
C SER A 98 9.36 14.14 43.20
N PHE A 99 8.11 14.37 42.81
CA PHE A 99 6.98 13.74 43.47
C PHE A 99 6.60 12.36 42.90
N HIS A 100 7.03 12.04 41.65
CA HIS A 100 6.70 10.78 40.96
C HIS A 100 5.19 10.47 40.99
N ASP A 101 4.36 11.53 40.89
CA ASP A 101 2.91 11.45 40.90
C ASP A 101 2.34 11.75 39.51
N ASP A 102 1.57 10.81 38.98
CA ASP A 102 0.96 10.91 37.64
C ASP A 102 0.04 12.13 37.51
N GLY A 103 -0.64 12.52 38.56
CA GLY A 103 -1.52 13.69 38.56
C GLY A 103 -0.75 15.00 38.45
N VAL A 104 0.40 15.12 39.14
CA VAL A 104 1.29 16.28 39.01
C VAL A 104 1.93 16.32 37.60
N LEU A 105 2.36 15.16 37.11
CA LEU A 105 2.97 15.05 35.79
C LEU A 105 1.96 15.42 34.69
N LYS A 106 0.73 14.92 34.79
CA LYS A 106 -0.36 15.27 33.88
C LYS A 106 -0.67 16.78 33.92
N SER A 107 -0.68 17.39 35.08
CA SER A 107 -0.90 18.84 35.22
C SER A 107 0.29 19.64 34.67
N ALA A 108 1.52 19.14 34.82
CA ALA A 108 2.73 19.73 34.22
C ALA A 108 2.74 19.64 32.68
N THR A 109 2.32 18.51 32.10
CA THR A 109 2.20 18.39 30.63
C THR A 109 1.21 19.40 30.06
N VAL A 110 0.05 19.58 30.70
CA VAL A 110 -0.94 20.61 30.30
C VAL A 110 -0.34 22.02 30.40
N PHE A 111 0.46 22.28 31.44
CA PHE A 111 1.15 23.56 31.61
C PHE A 111 2.11 23.86 30.46
N PHE A 112 2.96 22.89 30.12
CA PHE A 112 3.88 23.04 28.98
C PHE A 112 3.14 23.18 27.64
N ASN A 113 2.11 22.38 27.41
CA ASN A 113 1.32 22.47 26.18
C ASN A 113 0.70 23.86 26.02
N THR A 114 0.11 24.42 27.08
CA THR A 114 -0.48 25.75 27.03
C THR A 114 0.57 26.85 26.73
N LEU A 115 1.80 26.69 27.20
CA LEU A 115 2.89 27.61 26.91
C LEU A 115 3.38 27.47 25.45
N ILE A 116 3.41 26.27 24.91
CA ILE A 116 3.79 25.99 23.52
C ILE A 116 2.73 26.56 22.55
N ASP A 117 1.44 26.32 22.86
CA ASP A 117 0.32 26.76 22.04
C ASP A 117 0.08 28.28 22.09
N ALA A 118 0.62 28.95 23.09
CA ALA A 118 0.44 30.39 23.24
C ALA A 118 1.22 31.22 22.21
N GLU A 119 2.17 30.61 21.50
CA GLU A 119 2.98 31.22 20.41
C GLU A 119 3.59 32.59 20.80
N VAL A 120 3.96 32.78 22.07
CA VAL A 120 4.53 34.02 22.58
C VAL A 120 6.06 33.95 22.51
N ASP A 121 6.67 35.01 21.93
CA ASP A 121 8.12 35.16 21.85
C ASP A 121 8.76 35.07 23.24
N GLY A 122 9.94 34.47 23.34
CA GLY A 122 10.67 34.34 24.58
C GLY A 122 10.31 33.10 25.43
N VAL A 123 9.41 32.24 24.96
CA VAL A 123 9.09 30.93 25.60
C VAL A 123 9.81 29.79 24.88
N VAL A 124 9.41 29.50 23.66
CA VAL A 124 9.92 28.34 22.90
C VAL A 124 11.36 28.54 22.41
N ASP A 125 11.78 29.77 22.21
CA ASP A 125 13.17 30.17 21.88
C ASP A 125 14.10 30.23 23.10
N ASN A 126 13.60 29.91 24.29
CA ASN A 126 14.38 29.98 25.55
C ASN A 126 15.06 28.63 25.82
N ARG A 127 16.39 28.62 25.88
CA ARG A 127 17.20 27.42 26.17
C ARG A 127 16.88 26.77 27.53
N LEU A 128 16.47 27.55 28.52
CA LEU A 128 16.10 26.98 29.84
C LEU A 128 14.74 26.27 29.76
N PHE A 129 13.82 26.80 28.92
CA PHE A 129 12.58 26.12 28.62
C PHE A 129 12.84 24.80 27.89
N ALA A 130 13.67 24.81 26.86
CA ALA A 130 14.06 23.62 26.12
C ALA A 130 14.65 22.55 27.06
N ARG A 131 15.60 22.95 27.91
CA ARG A 131 16.20 22.03 28.89
C ARG A 131 15.16 21.50 29.89
N ALA A 132 14.27 22.34 30.40
CA ALA A 132 13.25 21.93 31.36
C ALA A 132 12.26 20.92 30.75
N LEU A 133 11.84 21.14 29.49
CA LEU A 133 10.98 20.19 28.78
C LEU A 133 11.70 18.87 28.46
N VAL A 134 12.94 18.92 27.95
CA VAL A 134 13.75 17.73 27.71
C VAL A 134 13.96 16.92 28.99
N ASP A 135 14.29 17.57 30.09
CA ASP A 135 14.45 16.92 31.38
C ASP A 135 13.15 16.27 31.87
N LEU A 136 12.00 16.93 31.65
CA LEU A 136 10.67 16.42 32.00
C LEU A 136 10.40 15.11 31.24
N VAL A 137 10.55 15.12 29.92
CA VAL A 137 10.28 13.94 29.08
C VAL A 137 11.26 12.81 29.37
N ARG A 138 12.57 13.11 29.40
CA ARG A 138 13.62 12.09 29.58
C ARG A 138 13.53 11.36 30.91
N ARG A 139 13.08 12.03 31.97
CA ARG A 139 13.03 11.48 33.33
C ARG A 139 11.65 10.99 33.73
N ALA A 140 10.62 11.19 32.90
CA ALA A 140 9.27 10.69 33.15
C ALA A 140 9.14 9.19 32.78
N GLU A 141 10.20 8.40 33.01
CA GLU A 141 10.21 6.97 32.74
C GLU A 141 9.16 6.23 33.61
N LYS A 142 8.50 5.22 32.99
CA LYS A 142 7.50 4.33 33.64
C LYS A 142 6.16 5.00 33.98
N THR A 143 5.72 5.92 33.17
CA THR A 143 4.39 6.51 33.29
C THR A 143 3.34 5.68 32.54
N SER A 144 2.06 5.98 32.77
CA SER A 144 0.97 5.37 31.99
C SER A 144 1.02 5.81 30.51
N ASP A 145 0.57 4.95 29.60
CA ASP A 145 0.54 5.19 28.14
C ASP A 145 -0.16 6.52 27.79
N GLU A 146 -1.16 6.93 28.57
CA GLU A 146 -1.86 8.24 28.38
C GLU A 146 -0.91 9.41 28.62
N ILE A 147 -0.06 9.35 29.63
CA ILE A 147 0.90 10.42 29.96
C ILE A 147 2.02 10.42 28.96
N GLU A 148 2.52 9.25 28.58
CA GLU A 148 3.57 9.09 27.57
C GLU A 148 3.14 9.71 26.24
N GLY A 149 1.95 9.39 25.74
CA GLY A 149 1.40 10.00 24.53
C GLY A 149 1.31 11.52 24.61
N ARG A 150 1.00 12.10 25.77
CA ARG A 150 0.98 13.55 25.98
C ARG A 150 2.38 14.18 26.04
N LEU A 151 3.36 13.48 26.58
CA LEU A 151 4.75 13.95 26.58
C LEU A 151 5.31 14.00 25.16
N VAL A 152 5.02 12.99 24.35
CA VAL A 152 5.40 12.98 22.93
C VAL A 152 4.67 14.07 22.15
N GLU A 153 3.39 14.35 22.48
CA GLU A 153 2.64 15.47 21.91
C GLU A 153 3.31 16.84 22.15
N LEU A 154 3.95 17.02 23.34
CA LEU A 154 4.73 18.25 23.60
C LEU A 154 5.95 18.34 22.68
N LEU A 155 6.68 17.24 22.49
CA LEU A 155 7.83 17.20 21.60
C LEU A 155 7.42 17.50 20.15
N PHE A 156 6.30 16.92 19.69
CA PHE A 156 5.70 17.23 18.40
C PHE A 156 5.35 18.72 18.27
N GLY A 157 4.72 19.31 19.30
CA GLY A 157 4.40 20.73 19.32
C GLY A 157 5.63 21.63 19.11
N ILE A 158 6.76 21.27 19.74
CA ILE A 158 8.03 21.98 19.54
C ILE A 158 8.57 21.75 18.10
N ALA A 159 8.54 20.54 17.59
CA ALA A 159 8.99 20.24 16.23
C ALA A 159 8.17 21.04 15.20
N ASN A 160 6.85 21.17 15.41
CA ASN A 160 5.98 21.99 14.58
C ASN A 160 6.35 23.49 14.66
N ASN A 161 6.63 24.00 15.86
CA ASN A 161 7.07 25.37 16.03
C ASN A 161 8.42 25.65 15.36
N ILE A 162 9.37 24.71 15.43
CA ILE A 162 10.66 24.82 14.71
C ILE A 162 10.43 24.87 13.19
N ARG A 163 9.51 24.04 12.68
CA ARG A 163 9.14 24.03 11.26
C ARG A 163 8.55 25.37 10.81
N LEU A 164 7.61 25.91 11.60
CA LEU A 164 6.96 27.19 11.29
C LEU A 164 7.90 28.37 11.45
N GLN A 165 8.74 28.35 12.49
CA GLN A 165 9.67 29.41 12.87
C GLN A 165 11.09 28.88 13.09
N PRO A 166 11.90 28.65 12.04
CA PRO A 166 13.25 28.10 12.18
C PRO A 166 14.21 28.92 13.06
N VAL A 167 13.85 30.17 13.35
CA VAL A 167 14.63 31.06 14.23
C VAL A 167 14.73 30.51 15.66
N ILE A 168 13.81 29.67 16.12
CA ILE A 168 13.85 29.05 17.45
C ILE A 168 14.79 27.83 17.52
N LEU A 169 15.19 27.25 16.40
CA LEU A 169 16.05 26.09 16.32
C LEU A 169 17.32 26.18 17.20
N PRO A 170 18.05 27.32 17.31
CA PRO A 170 19.27 27.43 18.14
C PRO A 170 19.03 27.26 19.65
N ALA A 171 17.79 27.29 20.12
CA ALA A 171 17.49 26.99 21.52
C ALA A 171 17.47 25.46 21.79
N TRP A 172 17.17 24.68 20.77
CA TRP A 172 16.97 23.21 20.84
C TRP A 172 18.12 22.41 20.24
N PHE A 173 18.83 23.00 19.24
CA PHE A 173 19.94 22.40 18.52
C PHE A 173 21.21 23.21 18.76
N VAL A 174 22.21 22.57 19.39
CA VAL A 174 23.51 23.20 19.72
C VAL A 174 24.63 22.27 19.24
N PRO A 175 25.01 22.34 17.94
CA PRO A 175 26.07 21.50 17.44
C PRO A 175 27.38 21.84 18.14
N ARG A 176 28.10 20.84 18.64
CA ARG A 176 29.47 21.01 19.14
C ARG A 176 30.35 21.34 17.95
N THR A 177 30.83 22.58 17.87
CA THR A 177 31.88 22.96 16.95
C THR A 177 33.17 22.33 17.48
N THR A 178 33.69 21.30 16.77
CA THR A 178 35.05 20.87 16.96
C THR A 178 35.95 22.09 16.72
N PRO A 179 36.81 22.50 17.68
CA PRO A 179 37.78 23.55 17.43
C PRO A 179 38.66 23.08 16.30
N ILE A 180 38.66 23.81 15.17
CA ILE A 180 39.65 23.68 14.11
C ILE A 180 41.01 23.88 14.79
N ALA A 181 41.74 22.78 14.96
CA ALA A 181 43.12 22.85 15.43
C ALA A 181 43.94 23.60 14.37
N GLN A 182 44.07 24.92 14.59
CA GLN A 182 45.15 25.68 14.00
C GLN A 182 46.38 25.34 14.80
N ASP A 183 47.35 24.76 14.07
CA ASP A 183 48.78 24.74 14.40
C ASP A 183 49.21 24.26 15.82
N SER A 184 49.42 22.98 15.94
CA SER A 184 50.59 22.46 16.68
C SER A 184 50.81 20.97 16.36
N GLU A 185 51.97 20.69 15.76
CA GLU A 185 52.58 19.36 15.65
C GLU A 185 52.82 18.81 17.07
N SER A 186 51.90 18.10 17.63
CA SER A 186 52.13 17.16 18.72
C SER A 186 51.17 16.01 18.60
N GLN A 187 51.73 14.83 18.39
CA GLN A 187 51.08 13.55 18.31
C GLN A 187 50.27 13.29 19.59
N ALA A 188 48.96 13.63 19.56
CA ALA A 188 47.96 13.03 20.44
C ALA A 188 47.18 12.02 19.61
N PRO A 189 46.73 10.86 20.14
CA PRO A 189 45.99 9.88 19.40
C PRO A 189 44.75 10.54 18.85
N ILE A 190 44.61 10.51 17.54
CA ILE A 190 43.42 10.94 16.79
C ILE A 190 42.26 10.12 17.32
N GLY A 191 41.50 10.70 18.27
CA GLY A 191 40.18 10.21 18.56
C GLY A 191 39.39 10.40 17.28
N THR A 192 39.26 9.34 16.53
CA THR A 192 38.36 9.25 15.40
C THR A 192 36.95 9.60 15.89
N GLU A 193 36.55 10.88 15.69
CA GLU A 193 35.12 11.19 15.73
C GLU A 193 34.48 10.40 14.58
N PHE A 194 33.89 9.30 14.96
CA PHE A 194 33.22 8.38 14.07
C PHE A 194 32.00 9.10 13.51
N ALA A 195 31.93 9.34 12.20
CA ALA A 195 30.68 9.70 11.55
C ALA A 195 29.70 8.56 11.87
N GLY A 196 28.45 8.88 12.21
CA GLY A 196 27.51 7.90 12.74
C GLY A 196 27.52 7.77 14.28
N ALA A 197 28.32 8.59 15.00
CA ALA A 197 28.28 8.62 16.44
C ALA A 197 26.98 9.26 16.96
N THR A 198 26.35 8.63 17.95
CA THR A 198 25.16 9.18 18.62
C THR A 198 25.47 10.50 19.28
N ARG A 199 24.87 11.60 18.83
CA ARG A 199 25.09 12.96 19.33
C ARG A 199 23.90 13.48 20.13
N LYS A 200 23.44 12.74 21.14
CA LYS A 200 22.23 13.03 21.95
C LYS A 200 22.25 14.41 22.61
N ASP A 201 23.43 14.91 22.96
CA ASP A 201 23.57 16.21 23.63
C ASP A 201 23.46 17.40 22.67
N ASP A 202 23.73 17.22 21.37
CA ASP A 202 23.63 18.27 20.36
C ASP A 202 22.19 18.59 20.03
N PHE A 203 21.33 17.55 19.94
CA PHE A 203 19.91 17.69 19.64
C PHE A 203 19.04 16.71 20.45
N PRO A 204 18.84 16.98 21.76
CA PRO A 204 18.09 16.08 22.63
C PRO A 204 16.62 15.83 22.20
N LEU A 205 15.95 16.87 21.67
CA LEU A 205 14.59 16.78 21.15
C LEU A 205 14.46 15.70 20.07
N PHE A 206 15.43 15.67 19.16
CA PHE A 206 15.46 14.74 18.04
C PHE A 206 15.51 13.28 18.54
N TYR A 207 16.46 12.97 19.41
CA TYR A 207 16.60 11.60 19.92
C TYR A 207 15.46 11.16 20.82
N LEU A 208 14.82 12.11 21.56
CA LEU A 208 13.60 11.78 22.29
C LEU A 208 12.45 11.38 21.37
N LEU A 209 12.33 12.02 20.19
CA LEU A 209 11.37 11.58 19.19
C LEU A 209 11.75 10.23 18.57
N VAL A 210 13.04 9.99 18.31
CA VAL A 210 13.53 8.70 17.79
C VAL A 210 13.22 7.55 18.74
N ASP A 211 13.31 7.77 20.04
CA ASP A 211 13.00 6.74 21.05
C ASP A 211 11.54 6.25 20.96
N TYR A 212 10.62 7.07 20.43
CA TYR A 212 9.19 6.74 20.25
C TYR A 212 8.76 6.38 18.84
N VAL A 213 9.65 6.38 17.86
CA VAL A 213 9.32 6.12 16.43
C VAL A 213 8.63 4.78 16.21
N HIS A 214 9.04 3.76 17.00
CA HIS A 214 8.50 2.40 16.89
C HIS A 214 7.28 2.16 17.78
N SER A 215 6.87 3.15 18.59
CA SER A 215 5.71 3.02 19.44
C SER A 215 4.43 2.94 18.62
N GLU A 216 3.50 2.10 19.05
CA GLU A 216 2.19 2.00 18.45
C GLU A 216 1.28 3.17 18.84
N GLY A 217 0.31 3.46 18.00
CA GLY A 217 -0.72 4.46 18.25
C GLY A 217 -0.21 5.90 18.28
N ARG A 218 -0.88 6.74 19.08
CA ARG A 218 -0.73 8.20 19.06
C ARG A 218 0.68 8.69 19.37
N ALA A 219 1.40 8.03 20.27
CA ALA A 219 2.77 8.42 20.61
C ALA A 219 3.71 8.25 19.43
N GLY A 220 3.65 7.10 18.74
CA GLY A 220 4.43 6.86 17.54
C GLY A 220 4.09 7.81 16.40
N ASP A 221 2.80 8.11 16.19
CA ASP A 221 2.37 9.03 15.13
C ASP A 221 2.90 10.45 15.35
N PHE A 222 2.85 10.94 16.60
CA PHE A 222 3.43 12.24 16.94
C PHE A 222 4.96 12.23 16.79
N ALA A 223 5.62 11.15 17.18
CA ALA A 223 7.07 11.04 17.08
C ALA A 223 7.52 11.05 15.62
N ARG A 224 6.91 10.23 14.77
CA ARG A 224 7.19 10.17 13.32
C ARG A 224 6.94 11.53 12.66
N THR A 225 5.78 12.13 12.90
CA THR A 225 5.45 13.45 12.32
C THR A 225 6.38 14.55 12.84
N GLY A 226 6.75 14.52 14.12
CA GLY A 226 7.71 15.47 14.70
C GLY A 226 9.09 15.36 14.06
N LEU A 227 9.57 14.14 13.81
CA LEU A 227 10.83 13.91 13.09
C LEU A 227 10.77 14.42 11.65
N LEU A 228 9.67 14.17 10.93
CA LEU A 228 9.47 14.71 9.58
C LEU A 228 9.63 16.24 9.56
N TYR A 229 9.03 16.94 10.52
CA TYR A 229 9.12 18.40 10.61
C TYR A 229 10.53 18.91 10.89
N LEU A 230 11.30 18.18 11.72
CA LEU A 230 12.70 18.50 11.98
C LEU A 230 13.58 18.27 10.74
N ILE A 231 13.35 17.15 10.03
CA ILE A 231 14.08 16.80 8.81
C ILE A 231 13.74 17.80 7.67
N GLU A 232 12.46 18.16 7.50
CA GLU A 232 12.06 19.22 6.55
C GLU A 232 12.80 20.54 6.80
N THR A 233 13.05 20.86 8.08
CA THR A 233 13.76 22.09 8.46
C THR A 233 15.24 22.07 8.07
N ALA A 234 15.82 20.91 7.78
CA ALA A 234 17.22 20.78 7.36
C ALA A 234 17.55 21.63 6.12
N SER A 235 16.65 21.69 5.16
CA SER A 235 16.79 22.52 3.94
C SER A 235 16.97 24.02 4.21
N ARG A 236 16.57 24.47 5.40
CA ARG A 236 16.66 25.88 5.85
C ARG A 236 17.85 26.14 6.75
N SER A 237 18.59 25.11 7.19
CA SER A 237 19.71 25.21 8.12
C SER A 237 20.86 24.29 7.72
N LYS A 238 21.89 24.85 7.10
CA LYS A 238 23.10 24.08 6.69
C LYS A 238 23.77 23.34 7.85
N ASN A 239 23.69 23.88 9.08
CA ASN A 239 24.26 23.22 10.24
C ASN A 239 23.45 21.97 10.64
N LEU A 240 22.14 22.06 10.51
CA LEU A 240 21.26 20.92 10.77
C LEU A 240 21.38 19.85 9.67
N GLU A 241 21.41 20.28 8.40
CA GLU A 241 21.65 19.41 7.25
C GLU A 241 22.95 18.61 7.43
N LYS A 242 24.07 19.29 7.66
CA LYS A 242 25.35 18.64 7.92
C LYS A 242 25.29 17.70 9.12
N TRP A 243 24.64 18.10 10.20
CA TRP A 243 24.49 17.28 11.39
C TRP A 243 23.66 16.01 11.12
N LEU A 244 22.58 16.10 10.36
CA LEU A 244 21.76 14.94 9.99
C LEU A 244 22.58 13.92 9.16
N ILE A 245 23.38 14.39 8.21
CA ILE A 245 24.24 13.53 7.38
C ILE A 245 25.33 12.85 8.22
N GLU A 246 25.92 13.55 9.20
CA GLU A 246 27.01 13.04 10.03
C GLU A 246 26.52 12.30 11.30
N SER A 247 25.24 12.35 11.62
CA SER A 247 24.63 11.66 12.77
C SER A 247 24.38 10.18 12.47
N ASP A 248 23.92 9.46 13.48
CA ASP A 248 23.50 8.06 13.36
C ASP A 248 22.06 7.88 12.88
N LEU A 249 21.35 8.97 12.47
CA LEU A 249 19.95 8.94 12.03
C LEU A 249 19.70 7.88 10.95
N ALA A 250 20.44 7.98 9.84
CA ALA A 250 20.22 7.10 8.70
C ALA A 250 20.46 5.62 9.08
N THR A 251 21.46 5.38 9.90
CA THR A 251 21.74 4.04 10.46
C THR A 251 20.61 3.57 11.37
N LEU A 252 20.14 4.42 12.29
CA LEU A 252 19.03 4.08 13.20
C LEU A 252 17.73 3.78 12.44
N MET A 253 17.43 4.58 11.42
CA MET A 253 16.26 4.35 10.57
C MET A 253 16.38 3.03 9.81
N ALA A 254 17.52 2.75 9.17
CA ALA A 254 17.70 1.53 8.39
C ALA A 254 17.72 0.27 9.27
N THR A 255 18.40 0.31 10.42
CA THR A 255 18.43 -0.81 11.36
C THR A 255 17.10 -1.03 12.05
N GLY A 256 16.33 0.04 12.32
CA GLY A 256 14.96 -0.05 12.84
C GLY A 256 14.03 -0.75 11.86
N LEU A 257 14.08 -0.39 10.56
CA LEU A 257 13.35 -1.07 9.51
C LEU A 257 13.76 -2.55 9.41
N GLY A 258 15.06 -2.82 9.46
CA GLY A 258 15.60 -4.18 9.45
C GLY A 258 15.14 -5.01 10.63
N ALA A 259 15.07 -4.43 11.84
CA ALA A 259 14.58 -5.11 13.03
C ALA A 259 13.09 -5.53 12.89
N LEU A 260 12.25 -4.64 12.35
CA LEU A 260 10.84 -4.95 12.09
C LEU A 260 10.68 -6.02 11.00
N TYR A 261 11.48 -5.95 9.93
CA TYR A 261 11.48 -6.97 8.89
C TYR A 261 11.91 -8.35 9.44
N SER A 262 12.94 -8.39 10.28
CA SER A 262 13.42 -9.63 10.89
C SER A 262 12.35 -10.30 11.78
N GLN A 263 11.47 -9.51 12.40
CA GLN A 263 10.36 -10.06 13.18
C GLN A 263 9.36 -10.82 12.30
N LEU A 264 9.19 -10.45 11.02
CA LEU A 264 8.34 -11.20 10.08
C LEU A 264 8.87 -12.60 9.80
N GLY A 265 10.20 -12.77 9.72
CA GLY A 265 10.85 -14.06 9.47
C GLY A 265 10.83 -15.03 10.66
N HIS A 266 10.67 -14.51 11.89
CA HIS A 266 10.64 -15.35 13.10
C HIS A 266 9.26 -15.90 13.43
N LEU A 267 8.21 -15.42 12.77
CA LEU A 267 6.85 -15.93 12.95
C LEU A 267 6.75 -17.25 12.17
N SER A 268 7.19 -18.34 12.79
CA SER A 268 6.98 -19.69 12.28
C SER A 268 5.49 -19.92 12.05
N TYR A 269 5.12 -20.22 10.83
CA TYR A 269 3.76 -20.61 10.48
C TYR A 269 3.48 -21.98 11.10
N THR A 270 2.96 -22.00 12.32
CA THR A 270 2.27 -23.17 12.87
C THR A 270 0.79 -22.96 12.58
N PRO A 271 0.16 -23.81 11.74
CA PRO A 271 -1.28 -23.71 11.52
C PRO A 271 -1.98 -23.85 12.87
N ASP A 272 -2.63 -22.78 13.32
CA ASP A 272 -3.44 -22.82 14.53
C ASP A 272 -4.79 -23.45 14.15
N GLU A 273 -5.15 -24.56 14.77
CA GLU A 273 -6.40 -25.28 14.52
C GLU A 273 -7.66 -24.43 14.78
N ASN A 274 -7.50 -23.28 15.43
CA ASN A 274 -8.60 -22.37 15.77
C ASN A 274 -8.78 -21.19 14.78
N VAL A 275 -7.94 -21.07 13.74
CA VAL A 275 -8.09 -20.02 12.74
C VAL A 275 -9.22 -20.40 11.78
N PRO A 276 -10.24 -19.55 11.56
CA PRO A 276 -11.31 -19.85 10.63
C PRO A 276 -10.76 -20.01 9.20
N HIS A 277 -11.10 -21.12 8.57
CA HIS A 277 -10.74 -21.38 7.20
C HIS A 277 -11.50 -20.44 6.26
N ILE A 278 -10.79 -19.75 5.39
CA ILE A 278 -11.43 -18.97 4.32
C ILE A 278 -11.87 -19.95 3.24
N VAL A 279 -13.18 -20.07 3.04
CA VAL A 279 -13.74 -20.84 1.95
C VAL A 279 -13.38 -20.17 0.64
N VAL A 280 -12.48 -20.77 -0.12
CA VAL A 280 -12.10 -20.30 -1.45
C VAL A 280 -13.25 -20.59 -2.43
N LEU A 281 -13.43 -19.74 -3.43
CA LEU A 281 -14.43 -19.90 -4.50
C LEU A 281 -14.28 -21.18 -5.33
N SER A 282 -13.22 -21.95 -5.15
CA SER A 282 -13.03 -23.26 -5.77
C SER A 282 -13.57 -24.36 -4.87
N ASP A 283 -14.28 -25.33 -5.46
CA ASP A 283 -14.76 -26.53 -4.76
C ASP A 283 -13.60 -27.47 -4.34
N HIS A 284 -12.36 -27.12 -4.62
CA HIS A 284 -11.20 -27.72 -3.98
C HIS A 284 -11.11 -27.24 -2.55
N ALA A 285 -11.17 -28.16 -1.62
CA ALA A 285 -11.04 -27.91 -0.18
C ALA A 285 -9.58 -27.55 0.21
N GLU A 286 -8.88 -26.74 -0.57
CA GLU A 286 -7.65 -26.13 -0.12
C GLU A 286 -8.02 -24.98 0.81
N GLN A 287 -7.89 -25.26 2.09
CA GLN A 287 -8.09 -24.31 3.16
C GLN A 287 -6.94 -23.31 3.12
N GLU A 288 -7.18 -22.11 2.59
CA GLU A 288 -6.28 -20.98 2.85
C GLU A 288 -6.48 -20.58 4.32
N THR A 289 -5.48 -20.82 5.13
CA THR A 289 -5.45 -20.31 6.50
C THR A 289 -5.27 -18.80 6.48
N ALA A 290 -6.16 -18.08 7.16
CA ALA A 290 -5.98 -16.66 7.40
C ALA A 290 -4.64 -16.42 8.12
N LEU A 291 -3.95 -15.31 7.83
CA LEU A 291 -2.75 -14.90 8.54
C LEU A 291 -3.04 -14.81 10.04
N GLN A 292 -2.13 -15.33 10.86
CA GLN A 292 -2.26 -15.18 12.31
C GLN A 292 -2.35 -13.70 12.69
N PRO A 293 -3.18 -13.31 13.67
CA PRO A 293 -3.31 -11.91 14.10
C PRO A 293 -1.97 -11.25 14.46
N THR A 294 -1.05 -12.02 15.06
CA THR A 294 0.30 -11.56 15.42
C THR A 294 1.15 -11.21 14.19
N LEU A 295 1.02 -11.99 13.11
CA LEU A 295 1.72 -11.68 11.85
C LEU A 295 1.15 -10.42 11.20
N GLY A 296 -0.18 -10.23 11.28
CA GLY A 296 -0.84 -9.01 10.82
C GLY A 296 -0.29 -7.76 11.51
N GLN A 297 -0.18 -7.77 12.84
CA GLN A 297 0.37 -6.65 13.62
C GLN A 297 1.84 -6.37 13.27
N ALA A 298 2.69 -7.40 13.18
CA ALA A 298 4.09 -7.23 12.80
C ALA A 298 4.22 -6.64 11.39
N MET A 299 3.39 -7.10 10.45
CA MET A 299 3.36 -6.56 9.09
C MET A 299 2.88 -5.10 9.08
N GLU A 300 1.85 -4.75 9.84
CA GLU A 300 1.37 -3.37 9.96
C GLU A 300 2.43 -2.45 10.55
N ALA A 301 3.14 -2.89 11.58
CA ALA A 301 4.24 -2.12 12.18
C ALA A 301 5.38 -1.90 11.18
N PHE A 302 5.78 -2.94 10.46
CA PHE A 302 6.79 -2.83 9.40
C PHE A 302 6.35 -1.87 8.28
N MET A 303 5.12 -2.02 7.77
CA MET A 303 4.58 -1.18 6.70
C MET A 303 4.44 0.28 7.14
N SER A 304 3.95 0.52 8.36
CA SER A 304 3.86 1.87 8.93
C SER A 304 5.24 2.55 9.00
N TYR A 305 6.27 1.80 9.35
CA TYR A 305 7.62 2.34 9.40
C TYR A 305 8.24 2.54 8.02
N LEU A 306 7.94 1.68 7.06
CA LEU A 306 8.34 1.85 5.66
C LEU A 306 7.69 3.09 5.04
N LEU A 307 6.40 3.32 5.31
CA LEU A 307 5.71 4.54 4.88
C LEU A 307 6.30 5.80 5.54
N PHE A 308 6.75 5.71 6.80
CA PHE A 308 7.49 6.80 7.43
C PHE A 308 8.83 7.10 6.70
N TRP A 309 9.52 6.09 6.17
CA TRP A 309 10.67 6.29 5.29
C TRP A 309 10.29 7.07 4.03
N GLN A 310 9.24 6.65 3.35
CA GLN A 310 8.71 7.32 2.17
C GLN A 310 8.39 8.79 2.48
N ASP A 311 7.59 9.03 3.52
CA ASP A 311 7.22 10.38 3.95
C ASP A 311 8.46 11.24 4.29
N THR A 312 9.49 10.61 4.87
CA THR A 312 10.74 11.31 5.19
C THR A 312 11.45 11.81 3.94
N ILE A 313 11.55 10.97 2.92
CA ILE A 313 12.18 11.33 1.64
C ILE A 313 11.35 12.38 0.90
N ASP A 314 10.02 12.25 0.88
CA ASP A 314 9.12 13.18 0.20
C ASP A 314 9.11 14.58 0.83
N HIS A 315 9.19 14.67 2.15
CA HIS A 315 9.19 15.94 2.87
C HIS A 315 10.57 16.58 3.00
N CYS A 316 11.64 15.80 2.96
CA CYS A 316 12.99 16.32 3.02
C CYS A 316 13.37 16.98 1.68
N LYS A 317 13.63 18.29 1.72
CA LYS A 317 14.03 19.05 0.53
C LYS A 317 15.55 19.13 0.34
N SER A 318 16.32 18.51 1.23
CA SER A 318 17.78 18.41 1.10
C SER A 318 18.13 17.15 0.32
N VAL A 319 18.66 17.31 -0.87
CA VAL A 319 19.11 16.20 -1.73
C VAL A 319 20.18 15.37 -1.01
N GLU A 320 21.15 16.00 -0.34
CA GLU A 320 22.23 15.28 0.35
C GLU A 320 21.73 14.43 1.53
N VAL A 321 20.71 14.89 2.28
CA VAL A 321 20.10 14.10 3.35
C VAL A 321 19.33 12.93 2.76
N ASN A 322 18.54 13.16 1.70
CA ASN A 322 17.80 12.10 1.02
C ASN A 322 18.72 11.03 0.46
N ASP A 323 19.76 11.44 -0.24
CA ASP A 323 20.74 10.49 -0.77
C ASP A 323 21.43 9.70 0.34
N THR A 324 21.74 10.34 1.47
CA THR A 324 22.34 9.64 2.63
C THR A 324 21.38 8.61 3.20
N LEU A 325 20.09 8.96 3.32
CA LEU A 325 19.06 8.02 3.75
C LEU A 325 18.93 6.84 2.78
N LEU A 326 18.83 7.12 1.48
CA LEU A 326 18.74 6.10 0.44
C LEU A 326 19.96 5.18 0.39
N ASP A 327 21.18 5.72 0.57
CA ASP A 327 22.40 4.91 0.63
C ASP A 327 22.37 3.94 1.84
N HIS A 328 21.91 4.41 3.00
CA HIS A 328 21.77 3.55 4.19
C HIS A 328 20.63 2.52 4.04
N PHE A 329 19.52 2.91 3.45
CA PHE A 329 18.44 1.99 3.10
C PHE A 329 18.93 0.88 2.18
N GLN A 330 19.67 1.24 1.12
CA GLN A 330 20.22 0.27 0.18
C GLN A 330 21.16 -0.70 0.89
N VAL A 331 22.20 -0.19 1.56
CA VAL A 331 23.27 -1.04 2.10
C VAL A 331 22.79 -1.85 3.31
N LEU A 332 22.10 -1.22 4.27
CA LEU A 332 21.75 -1.90 5.54
C LEU A 332 20.45 -2.69 5.46
N PHE A 333 19.51 -2.28 4.63
CA PHE A 333 18.24 -3.00 4.52
C PHE A 333 18.18 -3.89 3.27
N LEU A 334 18.45 -3.34 2.06
CA LEU A 334 18.33 -4.14 0.84
C LEU A 334 19.45 -5.18 0.72
N GLU A 335 20.72 -4.76 0.85
CA GLU A 335 21.89 -5.63 0.60
C GLU A 335 22.17 -6.62 1.74
N GLN A 336 22.00 -6.16 3.00
CA GLN A 336 22.35 -7.00 4.15
C GLN A 336 21.19 -7.82 4.70
N LEU A 337 19.93 -7.48 4.39
CA LEU A 337 18.80 -8.16 5.00
C LEU A 337 17.78 -8.66 3.98
N LEU A 338 17.22 -7.77 3.15
CA LEU A 338 16.14 -8.15 2.23
C LEU A 338 16.65 -9.14 1.16
N TYR A 339 17.73 -8.81 0.47
CA TYR A 339 18.27 -9.65 -0.57
C TYR A 339 18.79 -11.02 -0.05
N PRO A 340 19.52 -11.11 1.06
CA PRO A 340 19.83 -12.40 1.68
C PRO A 340 18.59 -13.22 2.02
N SER A 341 17.51 -12.60 2.52
CA SER A 341 16.27 -13.33 2.81
C SER A 341 15.61 -13.94 1.56
N LEU A 342 15.78 -13.29 0.39
CA LEU A 342 15.35 -13.84 -0.90
C LEU A 342 16.19 -15.06 -1.29
N LEU A 343 17.51 -15.01 -1.11
CA LEU A 343 18.44 -16.10 -1.45
C LEU A 343 18.29 -17.31 -0.54
N GLU A 344 18.06 -17.10 0.74
CA GLU A 344 17.92 -18.14 1.76
C GLU A 344 16.51 -18.74 1.79
N SER A 345 15.58 -18.16 1.04
CA SER A 345 14.20 -18.65 0.99
C SER A 345 14.14 -20.05 0.37
N SER A 346 13.24 -20.88 0.89
CA SER A 346 13.07 -22.27 0.46
C SER A 346 11.60 -22.61 0.29
N ASP A 347 11.28 -23.42 -0.71
CA ASP A 347 9.94 -23.95 -0.94
C ASP A 347 9.67 -25.28 -0.23
N VAL A 348 10.67 -25.83 0.47
CA VAL A 348 10.55 -27.12 1.13
C VAL A 348 9.77 -26.97 2.43
N ALA A 349 8.82 -27.88 2.68
CA ALA A 349 8.08 -28.01 3.93
C ALA A 349 7.30 -26.73 4.41
N GLY A 350 6.54 -26.13 3.52
CA GLY A 350 5.73 -24.95 3.85
C GLY A 350 6.48 -23.63 3.73
N GLY A 351 7.48 -23.60 2.96
CA GLY A 351 8.55 -22.70 2.57
C GLY A 351 8.40 -21.21 2.79
N SER A 352 9.51 -20.59 3.13
CA SER A 352 9.63 -19.14 3.31
C SER A 352 9.53 -18.33 2.01
N THR A 353 9.70 -18.97 0.83
CA THR A 353 9.71 -18.26 -0.47
C THR A 353 8.39 -17.55 -0.74
N ALA A 354 7.25 -18.18 -0.51
CA ALA A 354 5.93 -17.57 -0.66
C ALA A 354 5.75 -16.36 0.27
N ALA A 355 6.24 -16.44 1.51
CA ALA A 355 6.16 -15.35 2.48
C ALA A 355 7.03 -14.17 2.04
N VAL A 356 8.28 -14.41 1.66
CA VAL A 356 9.22 -13.35 1.24
C VAL A 356 8.74 -12.67 -0.04
N LEU A 357 8.24 -13.42 -1.03
CA LEU A 357 7.62 -12.86 -2.23
C LEU A 357 6.38 -12.01 -1.89
N THR A 358 5.57 -12.46 -0.93
CA THR A 358 4.41 -11.70 -0.47
C THR A 358 4.82 -10.40 0.22
N TYR A 359 5.89 -10.42 1.03
CA TYR A 359 6.43 -9.20 1.65
C TYR A 359 6.97 -8.24 0.59
N MET A 360 7.70 -8.75 -0.40
CA MET A 360 8.18 -7.96 -1.53
C MET A 360 7.03 -7.31 -2.32
N CYS A 361 6.00 -8.09 -2.63
CA CYS A 361 4.79 -7.59 -3.29
C CYS A 361 4.15 -6.46 -2.47
N ARG A 362 3.98 -6.65 -1.15
CA ARG A 362 3.43 -5.63 -0.25
C ARG A 362 4.29 -4.37 -0.20
N ILE A 363 5.61 -4.51 -0.13
CA ILE A 363 6.55 -3.39 -0.16
C ILE A 363 6.36 -2.58 -1.44
N LEU A 364 6.45 -3.23 -2.60
CA LEU A 364 6.31 -2.57 -3.91
C LEU A 364 4.90 -2.01 -4.15
N ASP A 365 3.89 -2.63 -3.59
CA ASP A 365 2.49 -2.17 -3.72
C ASP A 365 2.18 -0.94 -2.87
N SER A 366 2.93 -0.72 -1.80
CA SER A 366 2.69 0.38 -0.86
C SER A 366 3.57 1.61 -1.06
N ILE A 367 4.69 1.47 -1.78
CA ILE A 367 5.61 2.58 -2.02
C ILE A 367 5.24 3.30 -3.30
N ASP A 368 4.99 4.62 -3.17
CA ASP A 368 4.72 5.54 -4.30
C ASP A 368 5.91 6.47 -4.61
N GLN A 369 6.87 6.58 -3.68
CA GLN A 369 8.02 7.45 -3.83
C GLN A 369 9.01 6.89 -4.86
N GLY A 370 9.22 7.63 -5.96
CA GLY A 370 9.94 7.17 -7.14
C GLY A 370 11.39 6.78 -6.89
N GLU A 371 12.14 7.55 -6.10
CA GLU A 371 13.56 7.27 -5.80
C GLU A 371 13.73 6.00 -4.97
N LEU A 372 12.82 5.76 -4.01
CA LEU A 372 12.86 4.58 -3.18
C LEU A 372 12.53 3.32 -4.00
N VAL A 373 11.50 3.38 -4.84
CA VAL A 373 11.16 2.31 -5.79
C VAL A 373 12.32 2.06 -6.75
N HIS A 374 12.91 3.14 -7.28
CA HIS A 374 14.04 3.04 -8.18
C HIS A 374 15.21 2.31 -7.51
N ARG A 375 15.59 2.69 -6.28
CA ARG A 375 16.67 2.01 -5.54
C ARG A 375 16.39 0.53 -5.33
N ILE A 376 15.16 0.16 -4.95
CA ILE A 376 14.77 -1.24 -4.72
C ILE A 376 14.85 -2.04 -6.03
N LEU A 377 14.14 -1.61 -7.06
CA LEU A 377 14.03 -2.39 -8.29
C LEU A 377 15.33 -2.37 -9.12
N HIS A 378 16.03 -1.22 -9.16
CA HIS A 378 17.32 -1.13 -9.81
C HIS A 378 18.35 -2.09 -9.18
N PHE A 379 18.40 -2.17 -7.86
CA PHE A 379 19.26 -3.10 -7.15
C PHE A 379 18.84 -4.56 -7.42
N LEU A 380 17.58 -4.91 -7.21
CA LEU A 380 17.09 -6.29 -7.31
C LEU A 380 17.12 -6.85 -8.75
N LEU A 381 17.04 -6.00 -9.77
CA LEU A 381 17.14 -6.38 -11.18
C LEU A 381 18.56 -6.29 -11.73
N ALA A 382 19.54 -5.99 -10.89
CA ALA A 382 20.96 -5.87 -11.27
C ALA A 382 21.19 -4.90 -12.45
N SER A 383 20.40 -3.83 -12.53
CA SER A 383 20.54 -2.82 -13.58
C SER A 383 21.91 -2.12 -13.46
N THR A 384 22.53 -1.79 -14.58
CA THR A 384 23.85 -1.14 -14.58
C THR A 384 23.74 0.28 -14.01
N PRO A 385 24.60 0.66 -13.04
CA PRO A 385 24.58 2.01 -12.48
C PRO A 385 24.92 3.05 -13.54
N ARG A 386 24.22 4.19 -13.53
CA ARG A 386 24.49 5.33 -14.41
C ARG A 386 25.88 5.90 -14.10
N PRO A 387 26.69 6.23 -15.13
CA PRO A 387 28.04 6.78 -14.92
C PRO A 387 28.04 8.21 -14.35
N GLU A 388 26.92 8.90 -14.26
CA GLU A 388 26.82 10.31 -13.86
C GLU A 388 26.71 10.55 -12.34
N GLU A 389 26.42 9.55 -11.52
CA GLU A 389 26.27 9.71 -10.06
C GLU A 389 27.59 9.96 -9.29
N GLN A 390 28.74 10.06 -9.97
CA GLN A 390 30.05 10.25 -9.31
C GLN A 390 30.48 11.71 -9.17
N MET A 391 29.70 12.71 -9.64
CA MET A 391 30.09 14.11 -9.59
C MET A 391 29.44 14.86 -8.42
N ASP A 392 30.30 15.42 -7.56
CA ASP A 392 30.04 16.41 -6.51
C ASP A 392 29.39 15.95 -5.19
N MET A 393 29.82 14.81 -4.65
CA MET A 393 29.46 14.47 -3.28
C MET A 393 30.12 15.39 -2.25
N SER A 394 29.34 15.88 -1.27
CA SER A 394 29.88 16.67 -0.15
C SER A 394 30.87 15.86 0.72
N ALA A 395 31.75 16.55 1.43
CA ALA A 395 32.68 15.90 2.34
C ALA A 395 31.97 15.13 3.48
N SER A 396 30.77 15.59 3.88
CA SER A 396 29.96 14.96 4.92
C SER A 396 29.36 13.64 4.42
N ARG A 397 28.81 13.61 3.21
CA ARG A 397 28.30 12.40 2.58
C ARG A 397 29.40 11.36 2.35
N ARG A 398 30.61 11.79 1.88
CA ARG A 398 31.75 10.86 1.75
C ARG A 398 32.14 10.22 3.08
N LYS A 399 32.08 10.96 4.20
CA LYS A 399 32.34 10.40 5.54
C LYS A 399 31.27 9.38 5.93
N SER A 400 29.98 9.68 5.68
CA SER A 400 28.87 8.78 5.92
C SER A 400 29.02 7.48 5.13
N LEU A 401 29.35 7.56 3.83
CA LEU A 401 29.60 6.40 2.97
C LEU A 401 30.79 5.57 3.41
N ASN A 402 31.86 6.19 3.90
CA ASN A 402 33.02 5.46 4.43
C ASN A 402 32.68 4.64 5.68
N VAL A 403 31.80 5.19 6.54
CA VAL A 403 31.28 4.46 7.72
C VAL A 403 30.38 3.33 7.29
N LEU A 404 29.49 3.59 6.33
CA LEU A 404 28.60 2.60 5.77
C LEU A 404 29.39 1.45 5.12
N ALA A 405 30.43 1.76 4.35
CA ALA A 405 31.32 0.77 3.76
C ALA A 405 32.08 -0.05 4.82
N ALA A 406 32.47 0.57 5.93
CA ALA A 406 33.09 -0.15 7.05
C ALA A 406 32.09 -1.11 7.73
N LEU A 407 30.84 -0.69 7.92
CA LEU A 407 29.77 -1.54 8.45
C LEU A 407 29.43 -2.68 7.47
N ALA A 408 29.48 -2.42 6.16
CA ALA A 408 29.20 -3.39 5.13
C ALA A 408 30.33 -4.40 4.91
N SER A 409 31.59 -4.05 5.18
CA SER A 409 32.75 -4.88 4.88
C SER A 409 32.89 -6.12 5.77
N GLU A 410 32.15 -6.21 6.87
CA GLU A 410 32.13 -7.39 7.78
C GLU A 410 31.30 -8.57 7.22
N ALA A 411 30.44 -8.35 6.23
CA ALA A 411 29.59 -9.39 5.64
C ALA A 411 30.02 -9.71 4.20
N ALA A 412 30.15 -11.00 3.86
CA ALA A 412 30.29 -11.42 2.46
C ALA A 412 29.02 -11.02 1.71
N GLN A 413 29.08 -10.01 0.85
CA GLN A 413 27.90 -9.48 0.17
C GLN A 413 27.56 -10.33 -1.05
N PRO A 414 26.42 -11.05 -1.04
CA PRO A 414 25.89 -11.66 -2.24
C PRO A 414 25.46 -10.54 -3.21
N SER A 415 25.76 -10.71 -4.50
CA SER A 415 25.46 -9.70 -5.53
C SER A 415 24.28 -10.10 -6.39
N PRO A 416 23.33 -9.21 -6.65
CA PRO A 416 22.21 -9.46 -7.58
C PRO A 416 22.66 -9.76 -9.02
N SER A 417 23.92 -9.50 -9.38
CA SER A 417 24.47 -9.86 -10.68
C SER A 417 24.52 -11.38 -10.95
N LEU A 418 24.55 -12.21 -9.89
CA LEU A 418 24.53 -13.67 -10.00
C LEU A 418 23.15 -14.27 -9.89
N PHE A 419 22.25 -13.65 -9.15
CA PHE A 419 20.87 -14.07 -8.96
C PHE A 419 20.01 -12.82 -8.68
N ASN A 420 19.09 -12.52 -9.55
CA ASN A 420 18.30 -11.30 -9.50
C ASN A 420 16.79 -11.60 -9.33
N LEU A 421 15.98 -10.54 -9.24
CA LEU A 421 14.53 -10.68 -9.07
C LEU A 421 13.87 -11.47 -10.22
N ARG A 422 14.42 -11.37 -11.42
CA ARG A 422 13.93 -12.12 -12.58
C ARG A 422 14.17 -13.62 -12.43
N ASP A 423 15.36 -14.01 -11.95
CA ASP A 423 15.68 -15.41 -11.69
C ASP A 423 14.80 -15.98 -10.59
N LEU A 424 14.56 -15.18 -9.53
CA LEU A 424 13.64 -15.54 -8.45
C LEU A 424 12.21 -15.73 -8.97
N ALA A 425 11.73 -14.81 -9.82
CA ALA A 425 10.41 -14.91 -10.41
C ALA A 425 10.27 -16.18 -11.29
N LEU A 426 11.29 -16.49 -12.08
CA LEU A 426 11.32 -17.72 -12.88
C LEU A 426 11.25 -18.97 -12.01
N LEU A 427 12.07 -19.07 -10.97
CA LEU A 427 12.01 -20.19 -10.02
C LEU A 427 10.67 -20.27 -9.31
N GLY A 428 10.10 -19.12 -8.92
CA GLY A 428 8.80 -19.06 -8.27
C GLY A 428 7.65 -19.52 -9.16
N LEU A 429 7.66 -19.20 -10.47
CA LEU A 429 6.69 -19.72 -11.44
C LEU A 429 6.81 -21.21 -11.68
N GLN A 430 8.01 -21.77 -11.59
CA GLN A 430 8.29 -23.20 -11.78
C GLN A 430 8.14 -24.01 -10.48
N SER A 431 7.78 -23.37 -9.38
CA SER A 431 7.63 -24.01 -8.08
C SER A 431 6.48 -25.01 -8.07
N SER A 432 6.67 -26.12 -7.35
CA SER A 432 5.59 -27.06 -7.04
C SER A 432 4.62 -26.52 -5.97
N ASN A 433 5.03 -25.47 -5.22
CA ASN A 433 4.22 -24.84 -4.19
C ASN A 433 3.29 -23.79 -4.83
N ARG A 434 1.98 -24.08 -4.82
CA ARG A 434 0.97 -23.16 -5.39
C ARG A 434 0.96 -21.76 -4.76
N GLN A 435 1.29 -21.62 -3.48
CA GLN A 435 1.38 -20.32 -2.81
C GLN A 435 2.56 -19.51 -3.34
N THR A 436 3.69 -20.14 -3.62
CA THR A 436 4.85 -19.50 -4.24
C THR A 436 4.52 -19.03 -5.65
N VAL A 437 3.86 -19.86 -6.46
CA VAL A 437 3.38 -19.48 -7.80
C VAL A 437 2.46 -18.26 -7.71
N LEU A 438 1.47 -18.29 -6.81
CA LEU A 438 0.53 -17.18 -6.60
C LEU A 438 1.23 -15.89 -6.17
N ALA A 439 2.15 -15.98 -5.20
CA ALA A 439 2.90 -14.81 -4.74
C ALA A 439 3.77 -14.22 -5.84
N THR A 440 4.37 -15.08 -6.67
CA THR A 440 5.16 -14.65 -7.83
C THR A 440 4.31 -13.96 -8.89
N LEU A 441 3.15 -14.52 -9.24
CA LEU A 441 2.22 -13.90 -10.18
C LEU A 441 1.76 -12.52 -9.69
N ARG A 442 1.43 -12.38 -8.41
CA ARG A 442 1.08 -11.09 -7.81
C ARG A 442 2.23 -10.09 -7.87
N LEU A 443 3.45 -10.53 -7.56
CA LEU A 443 4.64 -9.69 -7.66
C LEU A 443 4.87 -9.18 -9.09
N LEU A 444 4.77 -10.07 -10.08
CA LEU A 444 4.86 -9.68 -11.49
C LEU A 444 3.78 -8.66 -11.87
N THR A 445 2.54 -8.90 -11.44
CA THR A 445 1.43 -7.96 -11.67
C THR A 445 1.74 -6.58 -11.08
N THR A 446 2.21 -6.52 -9.82
CA THR A 446 2.56 -5.26 -9.14
C THR A 446 3.65 -4.50 -9.90
N VAL A 447 4.72 -5.19 -10.32
CA VAL A 447 5.80 -4.54 -11.09
C VAL A 447 5.30 -4.05 -12.45
N LEU A 448 4.52 -4.86 -13.18
CA LEU A 448 4.01 -4.51 -14.50
C LEU A 448 2.98 -3.37 -14.47
N GLN A 449 2.16 -3.30 -13.41
CA GLN A 449 1.11 -2.29 -13.32
C GLN A 449 1.57 -0.99 -12.68
N ARG A 450 2.30 -1.06 -11.56
CA ARG A 450 2.69 0.13 -10.79
C ARG A 450 4.09 0.64 -11.14
N HIS A 451 5.00 -0.25 -11.52
CA HIS A 451 6.40 0.07 -11.75
C HIS A 451 6.81 -0.26 -13.19
N HIS A 452 5.96 0.11 -14.14
CA HIS A 452 6.10 -0.18 -15.55
C HIS A 452 7.46 0.18 -16.19
N PRO A 453 8.23 1.21 -15.75
CA PRO A 453 9.57 1.46 -16.31
C PRO A 453 10.52 0.27 -16.14
N PHE A 454 10.31 -0.55 -15.09
CA PHE A 454 11.11 -1.75 -14.83
C PHE A 454 10.61 -3.01 -15.52
N ALA A 455 9.47 -2.95 -16.22
CA ALA A 455 8.91 -4.09 -16.94
C ALA A 455 9.89 -4.62 -18.02
N ARG A 456 10.67 -3.73 -18.67
CA ARG A 456 11.69 -4.10 -19.65
C ARG A 456 12.86 -4.88 -19.05
N ALA A 457 13.14 -4.70 -17.77
CA ALA A 457 14.17 -5.48 -17.07
C ALA A 457 13.66 -6.87 -16.67
N LEU A 458 12.35 -7.05 -16.52
CA LEU A 458 11.73 -8.34 -16.24
C LEU A 458 11.55 -9.21 -17.47
N ILE A 459 11.13 -8.64 -18.60
CA ILE A 459 10.82 -9.36 -19.83
C ILE A 459 11.83 -9.00 -20.90
N HIS A 460 12.46 -10.00 -21.51
CA HIS A 460 13.37 -9.75 -22.61
C HIS A 460 12.60 -9.29 -23.85
N THR A 461 13.06 -8.20 -24.41
CA THR A 461 12.46 -7.60 -25.60
C THR A 461 13.48 -7.53 -26.72
N ILE A 462 12.98 -7.59 -27.92
CA ILE A 462 13.76 -7.40 -29.15
C ILE A 462 13.34 -6.07 -29.73
N SER A 463 14.32 -5.27 -30.15
CA SER A 463 14.03 -4.05 -30.92
C SER A 463 13.32 -4.46 -32.21
N SER A 464 12.06 -4.05 -32.31
CA SER A 464 11.29 -4.31 -33.56
C SER A 464 11.99 -3.61 -34.70
N GLN A 465 12.29 -4.34 -35.76
CA GLN A 465 12.61 -3.70 -37.06
C GLN A 465 11.40 -2.87 -37.48
N PRO A 466 11.57 -1.81 -38.32
CA PRO A 466 10.44 -1.02 -38.76
C PRO A 466 9.39 -1.99 -39.34
N ALA A 467 8.28 -2.09 -38.62
CA ALA A 467 7.25 -3.08 -38.86
C ALA A 467 6.66 -2.84 -40.25
N GLN A 468 6.51 -3.90 -41.04
CA GLN A 468 5.61 -3.85 -42.18
C GLN A 468 4.22 -3.53 -41.67
N GLN A 469 3.49 -2.68 -42.38
CA GLN A 469 2.13 -2.33 -42.02
C GLN A 469 1.22 -3.56 -42.07
N ARG A 470 0.35 -3.70 -41.09
CA ARG A 470 -0.64 -4.77 -41.08
C ARG A 470 -1.56 -4.63 -42.30
N PRO A 471 -1.96 -5.74 -42.96
CA PRO A 471 -2.98 -5.71 -44.01
C PRO A 471 -4.28 -5.09 -43.46
N VAL A 472 -4.99 -4.34 -44.31
CA VAL A 472 -6.28 -3.75 -43.93
C VAL A 472 -7.26 -4.86 -43.51
N GLY A 473 -7.89 -4.68 -42.34
CA GLY A 473 -8.82 -5.65 -41.76
C GLY A 473 -8.17 -6.81 -41.00
N ALA A 474 -6.85 -6.89 -40.91
CA ALA A 474 -6.16 -7.96 -40.19
C ALA A 474 -6.51 -7.99 -38.70
N LEU A 475 -6.47 -6.82 -38.07
CA LEU A 475 -6.84 -6.70 -36.67
C LEU A 475 -8.28 -7.16 -36.39
N ASN A 476 -9.23 -6.82 -37.29
CA ASN A 476 -10.61 -7.26 -37.17
C ASN A 476 -10.73 -8.78 -37.33
N ALA A 477 -9.99 -9.40 -38.23
CA ALA A 477 -10.01 -10.83 -38.45
C ALA A 477 -9.45 -11.60 -37.24
N GLU A 478 -8.36 -11.09 -36.63
CA GLU A 478 -7.80 -11.66 -35.41
C GLU A 478 -8.72 -11.46 -34.19
N LEU A 479 -9.36 -10.28 -34.09
CA LEU A 479 -10.35 -10.01 -33.06
C LEU A 479 -11.58 -10.91 -33.20
N GLU A 480 -12.08 -11.11 -34.43
CA GLU A 480 -13.17 -12.07 -34.70
C GLU A 480 -12.78 -13.50 -34.29
N GLN A 481 -11.52 -13.90 -34.50
CA GLN A 481 -11.03 -15.21 -34.05
C GLN A 481 -11.05 -15.33 -32.50
N LEU A 482 -10.55 -14.31 -31.78
CA LEU A 482 -10.58 -14.28 -30.31
C LEU A 482 -12.04 -14.33 -29.81
N MET A 483 -12.92 -13.51 -30.34
CA MET A 483 -14.35 -13.50 -30.01
C MET A 483 -15.03 -14.84 -30.30
N ALA A 484 -14.71 -15.48 -31.43
CA ALA A 484 -15.22 -16.81 -31.76
C ALA A 484 -14.75 -17.90 -30.79
N MET A 485 -13.54 -17.77 -30.25
CA MET A 485 -13.05 -18.66 -29.16
C MET A 485 -13.89 -18.45 -27.91
N GLY A 486 -14.07 -17.21 -27.46
CA GLY A 486 -14.88 -16.90 -26.27
C GLY A 486 -16.33 -17.39 -26.42
N THR A 487 -17.03 -17.00 -27.48
CA THR A 487 -18.42 -17.38 -27.72
C THR A 487 -18.65 -18.89 -27.86
N SER A 488 -17.61 -19.66 -28.18
CA SER A 488 -17.71 -21.12 -28.23
C SER A 488 -17.66 -21.79 -26.85
N LEU A 489 -17.24 -21.07 -25.80
CA LEU A 489 -17.16 -21.61 -24.44
C LEU A 489 -18.47 -21.45 -23.67
N VAL A 490 -19.16 -20.34 -23.85
CA VAL A 490 -20.37 -19.98 -23.09
C VAL A 490 -21.38 -19.31 -24.04
N ASP A 491 -22.62 -19.83 -24.03
CA ASP A 491 -23.74 -19.18 -24.69
C ASP A 491 -24.30 -18.08 -23.77
N ASP A 492 -23.80 -16.86 -23.95
CA ASP A 492 -24.18 -15.70 -23.12
C ASP A 492 -25.13 -14.77 -23.86
N PRO A 493 -26.39 -14.69 -23.44
CA PRO A 493 -27.37 -13.76 -24.05
C PRO A 493 -27.02 -12.29 -23.74
N THR A 494 -26.18 -12.01 -22.75
CA THR A 494 -25.76 -10.65 -22.34
C THR A 494 -24.38 -10.26 -22.87
N LEU A 495 -23.81 -11.06 -23.80
CA LEU A 495 -22.45 -10.86 -24.33
C LEU A 495 -22.17 -9.42 -24.74
N ASN A 496 -23.08 -8.80 -25.50
CA ASN A 496 -22.84 -7.45 -26.02
C ASN A 496 -22.71 -6.42 -24.88
N GLU A 497 -23.56 -6.52 -23.86
CA GLU A 497 -23.52 -5.61 -22.69
C GLU A 497 -22.27 -5.84 -21.84
N SER A 498 -21.88 -7.09 -21.63
CA SER A 498 -20.66 -7.45 -20.92
C SER A 498 -19.43 -6.98 -21.68
N TYR A 499 -19.40 -7.14 -23.00
CA TYR A 499 -18.27 -6.71 -23.83
C TYR A 499 -18.12 -5.20 -23.90
N ASP A 500 -19.22 -4.44 -23.98
CA ASP A 500 -19.19 -2.97 -23.89
C ASP A 500 -18.58 -2.49 -22.57
N ASN A 501 -18.86 -3.18 -21.46
CA ASN A 501 -18.23 -2.89 -20.18
C ASN A 501 -16.72 -3.16 -20.21
N TYR A 502 -16.28 -4.28 -20.78
CA TYR A 502 -14.83 -4.56 -20.94
C TYR A 502 -14.13 -3.52 -21.82
N ILE A 503 -14.76 -3.05 -22.89
CA ILE A 503 -14.21 -1.96 -23.71
C ILE A 503 -14.08 -0.67 -22.89
N ALA A 504 -15.08 -0.33 -22.08
CA ALA A 504 -15.03 0.86 -21.22
C ALA A 504 -13.90 0.76 -20.18
N ASP A 505 -13.77 -0.40 -19.54
CA ASP A 505 -12.71 -0.66 -18.55
C ASP A 505 -11.32 -0.64 -19.21
N ALA A 506 -11.15 -1.31 -20.34
CA ALA A 506 -9.91 -1.30 -21.10
C ALA A 506 -9.51 0.11 -21.54
N THR A 507 -10.48 0.91 -21.99
CA THR A 507 -10.24 2.31 -22.35
C THR A 507 -9.75 3.11 -21.16
N CYS A 508 -10.42 3.00 -20.02
CA CYS A 508 -10.04 3.69 -18.78
C CYS A 508 -8.62 3.32 -18.33
N VAL A 509 -8.29 2.03 -18.34
CA VAL A 509 -6.96 1.53 -17.96
C VAL A 509 -5.87 2.04 -18.91
N LEU A 510 -6.09 1.95 -20.21
CA LEU A 510 -5.10 2.36 -21.22
C LEU A 510 -4.90 3.88 -21.23
N GLU A 511 -5.97 4.67 -21.17
CA GLU A 511 -5.88 6.14 -21.08
C GLU A 511 -5.19 6.59 -19.81
N SER A 512 -5.45 5.96 -18.67
CA SER A 512 -4.78 6.31 -17.42
C SER A 512 -3.27 6.11 -17.47
N ARG A 513 -2.80 5.10 -18.20
CA ARG A 513 -1.37 4.82 -18.39
C ARG A 513 -0.68 5.81 -19.33
N LEU A 514 -1.38 6.33 -20.33
CA LEU A 514 -0.87 7.38 -21.22
C LEU A 514 -0.67 8.72 -20.49
N CYS A 515 -1.45 8.98 -19.43
CA CYS A 515 -1.37 10.20 -18.63
C CYS A 515 -0.25 10.17 -17.58
N LEU A 516 0.38 9.02 -17.31
CA LEU A 516 1.48 8.96 -16.36
C LEU A 516 2.70 9.67 -16.96
N PRO A 517 3.31 10.63 -16.23
CA PRO A 517 4.53 11.25 -16.69
C PRO A 517 5.58 10.14 -16.87
N VAL A 518 6.12 10.01 -18.05
CA VAL A 518 7.34 9.22 -18.27
C VAL A 518 8.39 9.90 -17.39
N SER A 519 8.70 9.30 -16.24
CA SER A 519 9.76 9.78 -15.36
C SER A 519 10.98 9.94 -16.25
N SER A 520 11.54 11.15 -16.26
CA SER A 520 12.62 11.61 -17.12
C SER A 520 13.88 10.76 -16.93
N MET A 521 13.84 9.56 -17.44
CA MET A 521 15.01 8.77 -17.77
C MET A 521 15.38 9.24 -19.17
N GLU A 522 16.36 10.11 -19.27
CA GLU A 522 16.97 10.58 -20.51
C GLU A 522 17.64 9.39 -21.24
N GLU A 523 16.84 8.57 -21.86
CA GLU A 523 17.29 7.75 -22.98
C GLU A 523 16.80 8.49 -24.23
N ASP A 524 17.64 8.53 -25.28
CA ASP A 524 17.43 9.24 -26.53
C ASP A 524 15.95 9.25 -26.97
N GLU A 525 15.35 10.43 -27.01
CA GLU A 525 13.91 10.67 -27.26
C GLU A 525 13.35 9.96 -28.50
N GLU A 526 14.19 9.62 -29.48
CA GLU A 526 13.76 8.97 -30.74
C GLU A 526 13.53 7.46 -30.62
N THR A 527 14.10 6.76 -29.60
CA THR A 527 13.96 5.30 -29.44
C THR A 527 12.89 4.91 -28.43
N LEU A 528 12.35 5.88 -27.68
CA LEU A 528 11.44 5.61 -26.55
C LEU A 528 9.97 5.33 -26.96
N HIS A 529 9.60 5.63 -28.19
CA HIS A 529 8.19 5.66 -28.61
C HIS A 529 7.69 4.39 -29.33
N LEU A 530 8.57 3.45 -29.65
CA LEU A 530 8.13 2.22 -30.33
C LEU A 530 7.96 1.09 -29.32
N PRO A 531 6.79 0.42 -29.30
CA PRO A 531 6.59 -0.76 -28.49
C PRO A 531 7.60 -1.85 -28.92
N LEU A 532 8.22 -2.51 -27.93
CA LEU A 532 9.21 -3.55 -28.18
C LEU A 532 8.51 -4.91 -28.32
N ALA A 533 8.96 -5.74 -29.26
CA ALA A 533 8.47 -7.10 -29.37
C ALA A 533 8.99 -7.96 -28.23
N ILE A 534 8.11 -8.75 -27.61
CA ILE A 534 8.49 -9.74 -26.60
C ILE A 534 9.27 -10.85 -27.29
N GLN A 535 10.43 -11.21 -26.72
CA GLN A 535 11.22 -12.33 -27.22
C GLN A 535 10.45 -13.65 -27.00
N GLN A 536 10.20 -14.41 -28.06
CA GLN A 536 9.35 -15.61 -28.01
C GLN A 536 9.89 -16.72 -27.07
N ASP A 537 11.18 -16.78 -26.86
CA ASP A 537 11.86 -17.72 -25.97
C ASP A 537 12.20 -17.13 -24.58
N ASP A 538 11.57 -16.00 -24.21
CA ASP A 538 11.73 -15.45 -22.87
C ASP A 538 11.29 -16.46 -21.80
N PRO A 539 12.17 -16.84 -20.84
CA PRO A 539 11.86 -17.89 -19.87
C PRO A 539 10.67 -17.60 -18.97
N ILE A 540 10.43 -16.30 -18.61
CA ILE A 540 9.28 -15.92 -17.77
C ILE A 540 7.99 -16.09 -18.56
N VAL A 541 7.97 -15.62 -19.82
CA VAL A 541 6.80 -15.72 -20.68
C VAL A 541 6.48 -17.19 -20.97
N GLN A 542 7.50 -18.02 -21.20
CA GLN A 542 7.31 -19.46 -21.37
C GLN A 542 6.74 -20.12 -20.10
N ALA A 543 7.26 -19.77 -18.92
CA ALA A 543 6.74 -20.28 -17.65
C ALA A 543 5.28 -19.85 -17.40
N LEU A 544 4.89 -18.63 -17.82
CA LEU A 544 3.49 -18.21 -17.78
C LEU A 544 2.61 -19.05 -18.72
N PHE A 545 3.09 -19.38 -19.92
CA PHE A 545 2.36 -20.26 -20.85
C PHE A 545 2.30 -21.71 -20.39
N ASP A 546 3.34 -22.22 -19.72
CA ASP A 546 3.31 -23.54 -19.07
C ASP A 546 2.26 -23.58 -17.95
N CYS A 547 2.20 -22.51 -17.14
CA CYS A 547 1.16 -22.34 -16.12
C CYS A 547 -0.25 -22.27 -16.76
N LEU A 548 -0.39 -21.58 -17.90
CA LEU A 548 -1.62 -21.53 -18.68
C LEU A 548 -2.00 -22.92 -19.24
N GLY A 549 -1.03 -23.75 -19.63
CA GLY A 549 -1.26 -25.14 -20.04
C GLY A 549 -1.95 -26.00 -18.99
N SER A 550 -1.76 -25.67 -17.70
CA SER A 550 -2.37 -26.34 -16.56
C SER A 550 -3.67 -25.67 -16.06
N PHE A 551 -4.29 -24.82 -16.87
CA PHE A 551 -5.39 -23.92 -16.48
C PHE A 551 -6.54 -24.59 -15.75
N PHE A 552 -7.00 -25.75 -16.21
CA PHE A 552 -8.13 -26.45 -15.63
C PHE A 552 -7.79 -27.25 -14.36
N THR A 553 -6.50 -27.41 -14.06
CA THR A 553 -6.00 -28.07 -12.83
C THR A 553 -5.46 -27.06 -11.81
N ASN A 554 -5.20 -25.82 -12.22
CA ASN A 554 -4.81 -24.74 -11.32
C ASN A 554 -5.95 -24.35 -10.40
N SER A 555 -5.63 -23.84 -9.21
CA SER A 555 -6.64 -23.21 -8.35
C SER A 555 -7.20 -21.93 -9.00
N VAL A 556 -8.44 -21.60 -8.67
CA VAL A 556 -9.12 -20.40 -9.17
C VAL A 556 -8.29 -19.14 -8.95
N ILE A 557 -7.69 -19.00 -7.76
CA ILE A 557 -6.88 -17.83 -7.40
C ILE A 557 -5.62 -17.72 -8.25
N VAL A 558 -4.97 -18.85 -8.54
CA VAL A 558 -3.79 -18.90 -9.43
C VAL A 558 -4.19 -18.47 -10.85
N ASN A 559 -5.32 -18.96 -11.36
CA ASN A 559 -5.78 -18.56 -12.69
C ASN A 559 -6.15 -17.08 -12.77
N LEU A 560 -6.82 -16.53 -11.76
CA LEU A 560 -7.11 -15.10 -11.69
C LEU A 560 -5.82 -14.26 -11.63
N ALA A 561 -4.81 -14.70 -10.88
CA ALA A 561 -3.53 -14.03 -10.86
C ALA A 561 -2.76 -14.16 -12.19
N LEU A 562 -2.82 -15.34 -12.83
CA LEU A 562 -2.18 -15.59 -14.13
C LEU A 562 -2.80 -14.73 -15.24
N THR A 563 -4.13 -14.71 -15.33
CA THR A 563 -4.83 -13.84 -16.29
C THR A 563 -4.54 -12.37 -16.02
N GLY A 564 -4.44 -11.95 -14.75
CA GLY A 564 -4.04 -10.62 -14.35
C GLY A 564 -2.64 -10.22 -14.84
N VAL A 565 -1.64 -11.13 -14.78
CA VAL A 565 -0.30 -10.88 -15.34
C VAL A 565 -0.37 -10.73 -16.86
N LEU A 566 -1.04 -11.66 -17.55
CA LEU A 566 -1.18 -11.63 -19.01
C LEU A 566 -1.90 -10.36 -19.47
N MET A 567 -2.96 -9.94 -18.77
CA MET A 567 -3.64 -8.68 -19.03
C MET A 567 -2.75 -7.47 -18.77
N SER A 568 -1.91 -7.51 -17.73
CA SER A 568 -0.97 -6.44 -17.43
C SER A 568 0.08 -6.27 -18.52
N LEU A 569 0.55 -7.38 -19.11
CA LEU A 569 1.43 -7.38 -20.27
C LEU A 569 0.69 -6.85 -21.50
N ALA A 570 -0.51 -7.36 -21.79
CA ALA A 570 -1.30 -6.97 -22.95
C ALA A 570 -1.70 -5.49 -22.91
N SER A 571 -1.98 -4.93 -21.74
CA SER A 571 -2.33 -3.52 -21.57
C SER A 571 -1.13 -2.58 -21.40
N SER A 572 0.11 -3.09 -21.42
CA SER A 572 1.30 -2.24 -21.34
C SER A 572 1.65 -1.65 -22.71
N HIS A 573 1.84 -0.32 -22.75
CA HIS A 573 2.28 0.38 -23.96
C HIS A 573 3.75 0.09 -24.34
N LEU A 574 4.52 -0.51 -23.41
CA LEU A 574 5.94 -0.83 -23.62
C LEU A 574 6.15 -2.04 -24.53
N PHE A 575 5.16 -2.92 -24.63
CA PHE A 575 5.26 -4.18 -25.37
C PHE A 575 4.31 -4.20 -26.55
N SER A 576 4.81 -4.64 -27.71
CA SER A 576 3.95 -4.98 -28.86
C SER A 576 3.16 -6.25 -28.58
N LEU A 577 1.97 -6.35 -29.15
CA LEU A 577 1.16 -7.58 -29.13
C LEU A 577 1.60 -8.59 -30.20
N ASP A 578 2.49 -8.19 -31.10
CA ASP A 578 2.92 -8.99 -32.24
C ASP A 578 3.65 -10.27 -31.84
N GLY A 579 3.31 -11.36 -32.46
CA GLY A 579 3.92 -12.67 -32.26
C GLY A 579 3.42 -13.45 -31.05
N TRP A 580 2.78 -12.80 -30.07
CA TRP A 580 2.27 -13.52 -28.90
C TRP A 580 0.74 -13.41 -28.72
N VAL A 581 0.10 -12.28 -28.97
CA VAL A 581 -1.37 -12.11 -29.00
C VAL A 581 -1.86 -11.99 -30.42
N LEU A 582 -1.18 -11.15 -31.20
CA LEU A 582 -1.49 -10.87 -32.60
C LEU A 582 -0.42 -11.46 -33.52
N VAL A 583 -0.80 -11.74 -34.75
CA VAL A 583 0.11 -12.24 -35.80
C VAL A 583 1.19 -11.19 -36.09
N ASP A 584 2.44 -11.62 -36.24
CA ASP A 584 3.52 -10.75 -36.66
C ASP A 584 3.20 -10.19 -38.06
N PRO A 585 3.26 -8.86 -38.26
CA PRO A 585 2.94 -8.22 -39.55
C PRO A 585 3.66 -8.80 -40.75
N ASN A 586 4.83 -9.42 -40.53
CA ASN A 586 5.62 -10.06 -41.60
C ASN A 586 5.12 -11.46 -42.02
N GLN A 587 4.18 -12.04 -41.29
CA GLN A 587 3.76 -13.43 -41.45
C GLN A 587 2.37 -13.61 -42.06
N TYR A 588 1.71 -12.52 -42.50
CA TYR A 588 0.48 -12.64 -43.26
C TYR A 588 0.75 -13.16 -44.65
N ASP A 589 -0.19 -13.95 -45.19
CA ASP A 589 -0.11 -14.43 -46.56
C ASP A 589 -0.18 -13.22 -47.49
N THR A 590 0.93 -12.92 -48.17
CA THR A 590 0.92 -12.01 -49.28
C THR A 590 0.36 -12.77 -50.48
N PRO A 591 -0.66 -12.24 -51.19
CA PRO A 591 -1.15 -12.88 -52.38
C PRO A 591 -0.03 -12.96 -53.40
N SER A 592 0.56 -14.17 -53.53
CA SER A 592 1.64 -14.43 -54.46
C SER A 592 1.13 -14.22 -55.89
N SER A 593 1.76 -13.33 -56.62
CA SER A 593 1.53 -13.04 -58.06
C SER A 593 2.04 -14.18 -58.97
N GLU A 594 1.94 -15.44 -58.55
CA GLU A 594 2.41 -16.58 -59.38
C GLU A 594 1.50 -16.95 -60.51
N THR A 595 0.27 -16.49 -60.55
CA THR A 595 -0.61 -16.61 -61.69
C THR A 595 -0.81 -15.23 -62.28
N GLY A 596 -0.18 -14.93 -63.43
CA GLY A 596 -0.15 -13.63 -64.09
C GLY A 596 -1.51 -13.00 -64.47
N GLU A 597 -2.53 -13.17 -63.65
CA GLU A 597 -3.79 -12.42 -63.70
C GLU A 597 -3.65 -11.20 -62.78
N GLN A 598 -3.82 -10.01 -63.35
CA GLN A 598 -3.95 -8.76 -62.60
C GLN A 598 -5.13 -8.90 -61.66
N VAL A 599 -4.85 -9.23 -60.38
CA VAL A 599 -5.88 -9.21 -59.33
C VAL A 599 -6.32 -7.78 -59.15
N ASP A 600 -7.62 -7.54 -59.29
CA ASP A 600 -8.23 -6.23 -59.09
C ASP A 600 -7.90 -5.72 -57.66
N PRO A 601 -7.15 -4.61 -57.50
CA PRO A 601 -6.75 -4.10 -56.20
C PRO A 601 -7.94 -3.85 -55.24
N VAL A 602 -9.11 -3.57 -55.78
CA VAL A 602 -10.36 -3.42 -55.03
C VAL A 602 -10.82 -4.75 -54.43
N ARG A 603 -10.71 -5.84 -55.21
CA ARG A 603 -11.06 -7.19 -54.74
C ARG A 603 -10.10 -7.69 -53.65
N GLN A 604 -8.82 -7.34 -53.76
CA GLN A 604 -7.79 -7.66 -52.82
C GLN A 604 -8.00 -6.96 -51.47
N ALA A 605 -8.46 -5.70 -51.45
CA ALA A 605 -8.79 -4.94 -50.27
C ALA A 605 -10.01 -5.47 -49.48
N TYR A 606 -10.88 -6.26 -50.16
CA TYR A 606 -12.04 -6.89 -49.51
C TYR A 606 -11.82 -8.36 -49.12
N GLN A 607 -10.67 -8.97 -49.40
CA GLN A 607 -10.35 -10.30 -48.93
C GLN A 607 -9.86 -10.22 -47.49
N ALA A 608 -10.46 -11.00 -46.59
CA ALA A 608 -9.96 -11.11 -45.23
C ALA A 608 -8.51 -11.61 -45.25
N PRO A 609 -7.59 -10.93 -44.57
CA PRO A 609 -6.21 -11.40 -44.53
C PRO A 609 -6.15 -12.79 -43.85
N THR A 610 -5.29 -13.63 -44.42
CA THR A 610 -5.04 -14.99 -43.93
C THR A 610 -3.59 -15.12 -43.48
N TRP A 611 -3.34 -16.08 -42.65
CA TRP A 611 -2.00 -16.42 -42.16
C TRP A 611 -1.87 -17.94 -41.99
N PRO A 612 -0.67 -18.50 -42.19
CA PRO A 612 -0.45 -19.92 -42.04
C PRO A 612 -0.56 -20.34 -40.56
N ALA A 613 -0.94 -21.56 -40.28
CA ALA A 613 -1.06 -22.08 -38.93
C ALA A 613 0.25 -21.98 -38.11
N THR A 614 1.40 -21.94 -38.80
CA THR A 614 2.73 -21.77 -38.19
C THR A 614 2.99 -20.35 -37.69
N ALA A 615 2.20 -19.37 -38.14
CA ALA A 615 2.26 -17.96 -37.72
C ALA A 615 1.27 -17.63 -36.58
N ALA A 616 0.59 -18.63 -36.05
CA ALA A 616 -0.35 -18.40 -34.95
C ALA A 616 0.39 -17.85 -33.72
N PRO A 617 -0.09 -16.72 -33.14
CA PRO A 617 0.51 -16.12 -31.96
C PRO A 617 0.52 -17.08 -30.77
N THR A 618 1.57 -17.04 -29.96
CA THR A 618 1.82 -18.07 -28.94
C THR A 618 0.71 -18.16 -27.89
N LEU A 619 0.21 -17.01 -27.35
CA LEU A 619 -0.91 -16.97 -26.42
C LEU A 619 -2.21 -17.41 -27.10
N THR A 620 -2.52 -16.90 -28.28
CA THR A 620 -3.73 -17.25 -29.04
C THR A 620 -3.76 -18.76 -29.35
N ALA A 621 -2.61 -19.34 -29.70
CA ALA A 621 -2.49 -20.79 -29.92
C ALA A 621 -2.66 -21.60 -28.61
N ALA A 622 -2.19 -21.07 -27.46
CA ALA A 622 -2.41 -21.69 -26.16
C ALA A 622 -3.89 -21.63 -25.76
N LEU A 623 -4.54 -20.50 -25.96
CA LEU A 623 -5.98 -20.32 -25.71
C LEU A 623 -6.81 -21.26 -26.61
N GLN A 624 -6.45 -21.39 -27.88
CA GLN A 624 -7.14 -22.29 -28.80
C GLN A 624 -7.08 -23.76 -28.32
N ARG A 625 -5.93 -24.20 -27.79
CA ARG A 625 -5.81 -25.55 -27.20
C ARG A 625 -6.73 -25.75 -26.01
N LEU A 626 -6.84 -24.74 -25.13
CA LEU A 626 -7.76 -24.82 -23.99
C LEU A 626 -9.23 -24.84 -24.44
N VAL A 627 -9.57 -24.03 -25.43
CA VAL A 627 -10.92 -24.01 -26.03
C VAL A 627 -11.24 -25.35 -26.68
N ASP A 628 -10.30 -25.96 -27.39
CA ASP A 628 -10.51 -27.26 -28.03
C ASP A 628 -10.69 -28.38 -26.99
N GLN A 629 -10.01 -28.30 -25.84
CA GLN A 629 -10.23 -29.19 -24.71
C GLN A 629 -11.66 -29.04 -24.15
N VAL A 630 -12.15 -27.82 -23.96
CA VAL A 630 -13.52 -27.59 -23.52
C VAL A 630 -14.53 -28.10 -24.55
N ARG A 631 -14.29 -27.89 -25.84
CA ARG A 631 -15.13 -28.43 -26.94
C ARG A 631 -15.17 -29.94 -26.93
N GLN A 632 -14.09 -30.61 -26.54
CA GLN A 632 -14.08 -32.06 -26.35
C GLN A 632 -15.01 -32.45 -25.21
N TRP A 633 -14.96 -31.75 -24.05
CA TRP A 633 -15.86 -32.01 -22.92
C TRP A 633 -17.34 -31.73 -23.24
N GLN A 634 -17.63 -30.71 -24.02
CA GLN A 634 -18.99 -30.45 -24.54
C GLN A 634 -19.55 -31.60 -25.36
N ARG A 635 -18.70 -32.32 -26.12
CA ARG A 635 -19.11 -33.53 -26.87
C ARG A 635 -19.30 -34.76 -25.96
N GLU A 636 -18.49 -34.88 -24.92
CA GLU A 636 -18.51 -36.00 -23.97
C GLU A 636 -19.66 -35.86 -22.95
N LEU A 637 -20.03 -34.66 -22.58
CA LEU A 637 -21.06 -34.32 -21.61
C LEU A 637 -22.18 -33.49 -22.26
N PRO A 638 -23.33 -34.12 -22.60
CA PRO A 638 -24.44 -33.46 -23.29
C PRO A 638 -25.03 -32.25 -22.58
N ASP A 639 -24.90 -32.19 -21.23
CA ASP A 639 -25.45 -31.11 -20.40
C ASP A 639 -24.40 -30.07 -20.03
N PHE A 640 -23.22 -30.08 -20.65
CA PHE A 640 -22.08 -29.24 -20.25
C PHE A 640 -22.44 -27.75 -20.25
N ASP A 641 -23.04 -27.25 -21.32
CA ASP A 641 -23.41 -25.83 -21.44
C ASP A 641 -24.45 -25.40 -20.40
N VAL A 642 -25.40 -26.29 -20.06
CA VAL A 642 -26.37 -26.02 -18.99
C VAL A 642 -25.68 -25.95 -17.62
N LEU A 643 -24.68 -26.80 -17.39
CA LEU A 643 -23.91 -26.80 -16.16
C LEU A 643 -23.02 -25.56 -16.03
N VAL A 644 -22.40 -25.10 -17.13
CA VAL A 644 -21.65 -23.84 -17.17
C VAL A 644 -22.56 -22.67 -16.84
N ALA A 645 -23.72 -22.57 -17.48
CA ALA A 645 -24.68 -21.50 -17.21
C ALA A 645 -25.17 -21.52 -15.75
N ALA A 646 -25.50 -22.71 -15.23
CA ALA A 646 -25.89 -22.85 -13.82
C ALA A 646 -24.76 -22.50 -12.84
N ARG A 647 -23.51 -22.85 -13.15
CA ARG A 647 -22.36 -22.45 -12.34
C ARG A 647 -22.16 -20.95 -12.33
N ARG A 648 -22.26 -20.29 -13.49
CA ARG A 648 -22.17 -18.84 -13.61
C ARG A 648 -23.26 -18.15 -12.79
N GLU A 649 -24.49 -18.63 -12.85
CA GLU A 649 -25.58 -18.08 -12.05
C GLU A 649 -25.35 -18.26 -10.54
N LEU A 650 -24.78 -19.39 -10.10
CA LEU A 650 -24.41 -19.58 -8.69
C LEU A 650 -23.34 -18.59 -8.23
N LEU A 651 -22.32 -18.33 -9.05
CA LEU A 651 -21.27 -17.35 -8.73
C LEU A 651 -21.83 -15.93 -8.58
N HIS A 652 -22.79 -15.54 -9.43
CA HIS A 652 -23.48 -14.25 -9.30
C HIS A 652 -24.42 -14.16 -8.09
N GLN A 653 -25.03 -15.27 -7.65
CA GLN A 653 -25.93 -15.28 -6.48
C GLN A 653 -25.17 -15.12 -5.16
N ASP A 654 -23.94 -15.59 -5.08
CA ASP A 654 -23.09 -15.45 -3.90
C ASP A 654 -22.63 -13.99 -3.68
N GLU A 655 -22.62 -13.15 -4.71
CA GLU A 655 -22.33 -11.73 -4.60
C GLU A 655 -23.44 -10.91 -3.92
N HIS A 656 -24.66 -11.42 -3.90
CA HIS A 656 -25.80 -10.81 -3.21
C HIS A 656 -26.27 -11.71 -2.05
N PRO A 657 -25.65 -11.63 -0.87
CA PRO A 657 -26.16 -12.34 0.28
C PRO A 657 -27.56 -11.80 0.57
N GLN A 658 -28.59 -12.62 0.27
CA GLN A 658 -29.95 -12.35 0.72
C GLN A 658 -29.88 -12.16 2.22
N THR A 659 -30.05 -10.93 2.69
CA THR A 659 -30.26 -10.65 4.10
C THR A 659 -31.30 -11.62 4.63
N PRO A 660 -30.96 -12.47 5.62
CA PRO A 660 -31.92 -13.40 6.15
C PRO A 660 -33.10 -12.61 6.69
N ASN A 661 -34.28 -12.89 6.16
CA ASN A 661 -35.54 -12.35 6.61
C ASN A 661 -35.61 -12.52 8.14
N ARG A 662 -35.29 -11.45 8.86
CA ARG A 662 -35.37 -11.39 10.32
C ARG A 662 -36.85 -11.66 10.67
N SER A 663 -37.12 -12.89 11.09
CA SER A 663 -38.41 -13.32 11.63
C SER A 663 -38.89 -12.27 12.62
N ARG A 664 -40.05 -11.74 12.35
CA ARG A 664 -40.76 -10.78 13.20
C ARG A 664 -40.85 -11.41 14.61
N GLU A 665 -40.12 -10.93 15.56
CA GLU A 665 -40.44 -11.11 16.98
C GLU A 665 -41.71 -10.35 17.30
N PRO A 666 -42.56 -10.90 18.19
CA PRO A 666 -43.85 -10.29 18.50
C PRO A 666 -43.65 -8.99 19.28
N SER A 667 -44.23 -7.94 18.78
CA SER A 667 -44.23 -6.60 19.34
C SER A 667 -44.85 -6.56 20.76
N VAL A 668 -44.03 -6.06 21.69
CA VAL A 668 -44.48 -5.62 23.02
C VAL A 668 -45.23 -4.30 22.87
N PRO A 669 -46.38 -4.10 23.53
CA PRO A 669 -47.19 -2.89 23.39
C PRO A 669 -46.53 -1.67 24.04
N PRO A 670 -46.72 -0.45 23.49
CA PRO A 670 -46.09 0.77 24.03
C PRO A 670 -46.86 1.32 25.24
N LEU A 671 -46.06 1.75 26.23
CA LEU A 671 -46.50 2.54 27.37
C LEU A 671 -46.77 4.00 26.96
N PRO A 672 -47.74 4.69 27.59
CA PRO A 672 -48.26 5.98 27.12
C PRO A 672 -47.33 7.15 27.39
N SER A 673 -47.15 7.99 26.37
CA SER A 673 -46.46 9.27 26.45
C SER A 673 -47.33 10.34 27.05
N THR A 674 -46.81 11.08 28.02
CA THR A 674 -47.40 12.31 28.55
C THR A 674 -46.98 13.51 27.70
N ASP A 675 -48.01 14.21 27.24
CA ASP A 675 -47.95 15.53 26.59
C ASP A 675 -47.23 16.60 27.41
N ARG A 676 -46.44 17.43 26.73
CA ARG A 676 -46.44 18.91 26.99
C ARG A 676 -46.00 19.72 25.77
N SER A 677 -46.93 20.39 25.30
CA SER A 677 -47.19 21.50 24.41
C SER A 677 -46.17 22.66 24.32
N ARG A 678 -46.12 23.23 23.12
CA ARG A 678 -46.07 24.63 22.65
C ARG A 678 -44.84 25.49 22.93
N SER A 679 -44.19 26.04 21.90
CA SER A 679 -44.64 27.32 21.30
C SER A 679 -43.76 27.70 20.10
N SER A 680 -44.44 28.34 19.19
CA SER A 680 -44.10 28.88 17.89
C SER A 680 -43.36 30.25 17.93
N PHE A 681 -42.63 30.49 16.83
CA PHE A 681 -42.51 31.71 15.97
C PHE A 681 -41.15 32.39 15.86
N PRO A 682 -40.92 33.31 14.90
CA PRO A 682 -40.29 33.02 13.58
C PRO A 682 -39.13 34.02 13.26
N GLY A 683 -38.52 33.90 12.11
CA GLY A 683 -37.78 35.03 11.51
C GLY A 683 -36.50 34.70 10.78
N SER A 684 -36.58 34.66 9.46
CA SER A 684 -35.48 34.87 8.51
C SER A 684 -34.93 36.32 8.58
N PRO A 685 -33.86 36.76 7.90
CA PRO A 685 -33.35 36.27 6.59
C PRO A 685 -31.82 36.34 6.37
N ASP A 686 -31.43 35.71 5.26
CA ASP A 686 -30.34 36.01 4.29
C ASP A 686 -28.91 36.38 4.70
N THR A 687 -27.91 35.64 4.20
CA THR A 687 -27.04 36.05 3.11
C THR A 687 -25.95 34.99 2.79
N SER A 688 -25.90 34.62 1.49
CA SER A 688 -24.76 34.36 0.58
C SER A 688 -23.63 33.40 0.95
N THR A 689 -23.66 32.20 0.31
CA THR A 689 -22.70 31.51 -0.61
C THR A 689 -21.17 31.78 -0.54
N PRO A 690 -20.31 30.94 -1.12
CA PRO A 690 -20.41 29.56 -1.66
C PRO A 690 -19.19 28.69 -1.32
N ALA A 691 -19.28 27.40 -1.43
CA ALA A 691 -18.18 26.53 -1.82
C ALA A 691 -18.64 25.16 -2.34
N SER A 692 -18.27 24.92 -3.54
CA SER A 692 -18.39 23.76 -4.39
C SER A 692 -17.84 22.48 -3.79
N ARG A 693 -18.59 21.39 -3.93
CA ARG A 693 -18.03 20.07 -4.21
C ARG A 693 -19.04 19.24 -4.99
N GLY A 694 -18.62 18.85 -6.21
CA GLY A 694 -19.40 18.11 -7.14
C GLY A 694 -19.79 16.73 -6.63
N ARG A 695 -21.04 16.40 -6.83
CA ARG A 695 -21.56 15.05 -6.92
C ARG A 695 -22.17 14.92 -8.30
N SER A 696 -21.65 13.95 -9.03
CA SER A 696 -22.23 13.49 -10.29
C SER A 696 -23.67 13.00 -10.07
N PRO A 697 -24.63 13.36 -10.90
CA PRO A 697 -25.93 12.74 -10.89
C PRO A 697 -26.01 11.71 -12.03
N TYR A 698 -26.32 10.47 -11.70
CA TYR A 698 -26.87 9.53 -12.67
C TYR A 698 -28.33 9.91 -12.96
N PRO A 699 -28.76 9.92 -14.21
CA PRO A 699 -30.17 10.14 -14.54
C PRO A 699 -30.96 8.82 -14.44
N ALA A 700 -31.96 8.84 -13.59
CA ALA A 700 -33.03 7.84 -13.60
C ALA A 700 -33.92 8.07 -14.83
N ASN A 701 -33.93 7.15 -15.76
CA ASN A 701 -34.93 7.08 -16.80
C ASN A 701 -36.13 6.28 -16.28
N SER A 702 -37.16 7.01 -15.98
CA SER A 702 -38.52 6.48 -15.81
C SER A 702 -39.15 6.29 -17.18
N SER A 703 -39.38 5.06 -17.59
CA SER A 703 -40.33 4.73 -18.66
C SER A 703 -41.65 4.27 -18.02
N GLU A 704 -42.65 5.12 -18.17
CA GLU A 704 -44.05 4.77 -17.95
C GLU A 704 -44.44 3.59 -18.82
N ILE A 705 -44.93 2.53 -18.23
CA ILE A 705 -45.76 1.53 -18.90
C ILE A 705 -47.11 1.49 -18.22
N THR A 706 -48.07 1.86 -19.00
CA THR A 706 -49.52 1.87 -18.86
C THR A 706 -50.10 0.70 -18.07
N ARG A 707 -50.93 1.09 -17.11
CA ARG A 707 -51.88 0.23 -16.42
C ARG A 707 -52.92 -0.34 -17.40
N LEU A 708 -53.07 -1.65 -17.42
CA LEU A 708 -54.25 -2.34 -17.83
C LEU A 708 -54.78 -3.15 -16.65
N ASP A 709 -55.94 -2.71 -16.17
CA ASP A 709 -56.79 -3.42 -15.21
C ASP A 709 -57.13 -4.79 -15.74
N ARG A 710 -56.96 -5.82 -14.92
CA ARG A 710 -57.84 -7.02 -14.98
C ARG A 710 -57.95 -7.75 -13.67
N ASN A 711 -59.15 -7.63 -13.13
CA ASN A 711 -59.93 -8.60 -12.35
C ASN A 711 -59.29 -9.57 -11.33
N ASN A 712 -59.63 -9.27 -10.10
CA ASN A 712 -59.91 -10.18 -9.00
C ASN A 712 -60.34 -11.60 -9.42
N GLN A 713 -59.46 -12.60 -9.10
CA GLN A 713 -59.92 -13.93 -8.73
C GLN A 713 -58.99 -14.44 -7.61
N SER A 714 -59.60 -14.66 -6.46
CA SER A 714 -59.06 -15.26 -5.26
C SER A 714 -58.59 -16.69 -5.52
N ILE A 715 -57.30 -16.94 -5.40
CA ILE A 715 -56.66 -18.27 -5.38
C ILE A 715 -56.36 -18.64 -3.91
N PRO A 716 -56.68 -19.87 -3.45
CA PRO A 716 -56.53 -20.25 -2.04
C PRO A 716 -55.06 -20.43 -1.65
N PRO A 717 -54.71 -20.25 -0.36
CA PRO A 717 -53.33 -20.16 0.10
C PRO A 717 -52.71 -21.55 0.42
N ASN A 718 -52.55 -22.42 -0.56
CA ASN A 718 -51.87 -23.71 -0.32
C ASN A 718 -50.90 -24.19 -1.39
N ALA A 719 -50.48 -23.29 -2.35
CA ALA A 719 -49.54 -23.67 -3.41
C ALA A 719 -48.08 -23.23 -3.17
N SER A 720 -47.79 -22.46 -2.11
CA SER A 720 -46.43 -21.86 -1.93
C SER A 720 -45.44 -22.73 -1.13
N ARG A 721 -45.86 -23.83 -0.51
CA ARG A 721 -44.96 -24.70 0.21
C ARG A 721 -44.29 -25.80 -0.65
N GLY A 722 -44.83 -26.12 -1.81
CA GLY A 722 -44.26 -27.11 -2.72
C GLY A 722 -43.16 -26.58 -3.63
N SER A 723 -43.18 -25.26 -3.95
CA SER A 723 -42.23 -24.65 -4.86
C SER A 723 -40.85 -24.36 -4.20
N SER A 724 -40.85 -24.04 -2.91
CA SER A 724 -39.58 -23.78 -2.18
C SER A 724 -38.78 -25.09 -1.96
N ASN A 725 -39.43 -26.17 -1.65
CA ASN A 725 -38.78 -27.49 -1.46
C ASN A 725 -38.26 -28.06 -2.79
N ALA A 726 -38.97 -27.88 -3.89
CA ALA A 726 -38.48 -28.33 -5.21
C ALA A 726 -37.23 -27.56 -5.69
N ARG A 727 -37.18 -26.23 -5.45
CA ARG A 727 -36.01 -25.40 -5.74
C ARG A 727 -34.81 -25.77 -4.84
N SER A 728 -35.04 -26.05 -3.56
CA SER A 728 -34.02 -26.50 -2.62
C SER A 728 -33.46 -27.87 -3.05
N PHE A 729 -34.27 -28.82 -3.45
CA PHE A 729 -33.83 -30.12 -3.95
C PHE A 729 -33.04 -30.02 -5.26
N ALA A 730 -33.47 -29.18 -6.18
CA ALA A 730 -32.75 -28.98 -7.45
C ALA A 730 -31.37 -28.32 -7.22
N ALA A 731 -31.27 -27.35 -6.32
CA ALA A 731 -30.02 -26.72 -5.95
C ALA A 731 -29.06 -27.69 -5.25
N GLU A 732 -29.60 -28.57 -4.40
CA GLU A 732 -28.78 -29.59 -3.72
C GLU A 732 -28.30 -30.67 -4.70
N ALA A 733 -29.14 -31.11 -5.63
CA ALA A 733 -28.76 -32.08 -6.67
C ALA A 733 -27.69 -31.47 -7.60
N LEU A 734 -27.78 -30.18 -7.91
CA LEU A 734 -26.78 -29.47 -8.69
C LEU A 734 -25.43 -29.40 -7.93
N ARG A 735 -25.45 -29.03 -6.65
CA ARG A 735 -24.25 -29.01 -5.80
C ARG A 735 -23.58 -30.39 -5.73
N GLN A 736 -24.35 -31.46 -5.54
CA GLN A 736 -23.82 -32.83 -5.53
C GLN A 736 -23.17 -33.21 -6.86
N ARG A 737 -23.78 -32.77 -7.99
CA ARG A 737 -23.19 -33.04 -9.31
C ARG A 737 -21.93 -32.22 -9.54
N LEU A 738 -21.88 -30.96 -9.09
CA LEU A 738 -20.68 -30.12 -9.17
C LEU A 738 -19.50 -30.65 -8.33
N ALA A 739 -19.80 -31.35 -7.25
CA ALA A 739 -18.79 -31.99 -6.38
C ALA A 739 -18.28 -33.35 -6.93
N THR A 740 -18.77 -33.83 -8.06
CA THR A 740 -18.27 -35.08 -8.63
C THR A 740 -16.87 -34.94 -9.19
N PRO A 741 -15.98 -35.91 -8.97
CA PRO A 741 -14.65 -35.94 -9.57
C PRO A 741 -14.75 -35.89 -11.09
N PHE A 742 -14.01 -35.02 -11.72
CA PHE A 742 -13.94 -34.89 -13.16
C PHE A 742 -12.51 -35.11 -13.61
N PRO A 743 -12.18 -36.20 -14.32
CA PRO A 743 -10.83 -36.42 -14.80
C PRO A 743 -10.53 -35.39 -15.89
N PRO A 744 -9.50 -34.56 -15.76
CA PRO A 744 -8.97 -33.80 -16.89
C PRO A 744 -8.57 -34.81 -17.96
N ALA A 745 -8.89 -34.55 -19.24
CA ALA A 745 -8.46 -35.40 -20.33
C ALA A 745 -6.96 -35.63 -20.20
N SER A 746 -6.57 -36.89 -19.98
CA SER A 746 -5.17 -37.26 -19.87
C SER A 746 -4.46 -36.91 -21.16
N ALA A 747 -3.39 -36.14 -21.08
CA ALA A 747 -2.48 -35.95 -22.15
C ALA A 747 -2.01 -37.30 -22.70
N ASP A 748 -2.11 -37.46 -24.03
CA ASP A 748 -1.59 -38.49 -24.89
C ASP A 748 -1.79 -40.01 -24.52
N PRO A 749 -2.54 -40.75 -25.34
CA PRO A 749 -2.68 -42.21 -25.22
C PRO A 749 -1.49 -42.99 -25.74
N GLN A 750 -0.29 -42.42 -25.94
CA GLN A 750 0.84 -43.11 -26.55
C GLN A 750 2.01 -43.47 -25.62
N SER A 751 1.88 -43.34 -24.31
CA SER A 751 2.90 -43.82 -23.39
C SER A 751 2.37 -44.85 -22.39
N SER A 752 1.75 -45.94 -22.89
CA SER A 752 1.50 -47.13 -22.08
C SER A 752 2.67 -48.09 -22.23
N GLU A 753 3.80 -47.82 -21.60
CA GLU A 753 4.72 -48.87 -21.16
C GLU A 753 4.49 -49.12 -19.68
N GLU A 754 4.13 -50.39 -19.39
CA GLU A 754 3.84 -50.96 -18.09
C GLU A 754 5.04 -50.79 -17.13
N THR A 755 5.03 -49.76 -16.30
CA THR A 755 5.78 -49.77 -15.03
C THR A 755 4.77 -49.92 -13.90
N PRO A 756 5.01 -50.77 -12.89
CA PRO A 756 4.09 -50.97 -11.79
C PRO A 756 3.97 -49.63 -10.98
N PRO A 757 2.76 -49.28 -10.50
CA PRO A 757 2.52 -48.02 -9.79
C PRO A 757 3.36 -48.03 -8.50
N SER A 758 4.26 -47.09 -8.38
CA SER A 758 4.88 -46.73 -7.11
C SER A 758 3.80 -46.21 -6.15
N GLU A 759 3.85 -46.62 -4.90
CA GLU A 759 2.84 -46.31 -3.86
C GLU A 759 2.63 -44.81 -3.56
N ASP A 760 3.46 -43.93 -4.12
CA ASP A 760 3.43 -42.46 -3.89
C ASP A 760 2.48 -41.68 -4.83
N THR A 761 1.78 -42.34 -5.77
CA THR A 761 0.87 -41.67 -6.72
C THR A 761 -0.60 -41.62 -6.29
N LYS A 762 -0.92 -41.93 -5.02
CA LYS A 762 -2.32 -42.10 -4.58
C LYS A 762 -3.06 -40.83 -4.17
N ASP A 763 -2.42 -39.68 -4.10
CA ASP A 763 -3.05 -38.45 -3.54
C ASP A 763 -2.96 -37.19 -4.45
N ALA A 764 -2.95 -37.34 -5.77
CA ALA A 764 -3.19 -36.19 -6.63
C ALA A 764 -4.68 -35.78 -6.48
N PRO A 765 -5.01 -34.57 -5.98
CA PRO A 765 -6.38 -34.16 -5.84
C PRO A 765 -7.05 -34.13 -7.21
N VAL A 766 -8.03 -35.00 -7.41
CA VAL A 766 -8.83 -35.02 -8.64
C VAL A 766 -9.74 -33.80 -8.64
N ALA A 767 -9.63 -32.95 -9.69
CA ALA A 767 -10.44 -31.78 -9.85
C ALA A 767 -11.94 -32.16 -9.86
N THR A 768 -12.79 -31.35 -9.22
CA THR A 768 -14.24 -31.52 -9.29
C THR A 768 -14.78 -30.90 -10.57
N LEU A 769 -15.95 -31.36 -11.01
CA LEU A 769 -16.63 -30.75 -12.15
C LEU A 769 -16.89 -29.27 -11.93
N GLY A 770 -17.32 -28.87 -10.73
CA GLY A 770 -17.55 -27.47 -10.37
C GLY A 770 -16.29 -26.61 -10.49
N HIS A 771 -15.12 -27.13 -10.12
CA HIS A 771 -13.85 -26.46 -10.29
C HIS A 771 -13.51 -26.22 -11.77
N VAL A 772 -13.64 -27.26 -12.60
CA VAL A 772 -13.40 -27.13 -14.05
C VAL A 772 -14.34 -26.12 -14.69
N LEU A 773 -15.64 -26.18 -14.35
CA LEU A 773 -16.63 -25.21 -14.87
C LEU A 773 -16.34 -23.76 -14.43
N THR A 774 -15.86 -23.56 -13.20
CA THR A 774 -15.42 -22.23 -12.74
C THR A 774 -14.25 -21.71 -13.58
N ASN A 775 -13.26 -22.58 -13.85
CA ASN A 775 -12.12 -22.21 -14.69
C ASN A 775 -12.53 -21.99 -16.16
N VAL A 776 -13.57 -22.66 -16.67
CA VAL A 776 -14.15 -22.35 -18.00
C VAL A 776 -14.76 -20.95 -18.02
N VAL A 777 -15.47 -20.54 -16.97
CA VAL A 777 -16.00 -19.19 -16.85
C VAL A 777 -14.87 -18.16 -16.81
N ILE A 778 -13.82 -18.41 -16.02
CA ILE A 778 -12.65 -17.50 -15.95
C ILE A 778 -11.97 -17.40 -17.32
N LEU A 779 -11.81 -18.50 -18.04
CA LEU A 779 -11.23 -18.51 -19.38
C LEU A 779 -12.07 -17.68 -20.36
N TYR A 780 -13.39 -17.80 -20.30
CA TYR A 780 -14.32 -17.02 -21.09
C TYR A 780 -14.17 -15.53 -20.84
N GLU A 781 -14.23 -15.11 -19.58
CA GLU A 781 -14.09 -13.70 -19.20
C GLU A 781 -12.72 -13.15 -19.60
N PHE A 782 -11.64 -13.92 -19.41
CA PHE A 782 -10.29 -13.54 -19.82
C PHE A 782 -10.16 -13.32 -21.35
N ILE A 783 -10.76 -14.17 -22.18
CA ILE A 783 -10.74 -14.00 -23.63
C ILE A 783 -11.49 -12.74 -24.04
N LEU A 784 -12.64 -12.43 -23.41
CA LEU A 784 -13.39 -11.22 -23.68
C LEU A 784 -12.62 -9.96 -23.28
N GLU A 785 -12.03 -9.96 -22.11
CA GLU A 785 -11.21 -8.87 -21.59
C GLU A 785 -9.98 -8.62 -22.50
N LEU A 786 -9.30 -9.70 -22.91
CA LEU A 786 -8.18 -9.63 -23.83
C LEU A 786 -8.61 -9.06 -25.21
N SER A 787 -9.76 -9.50 -25.71
CA SER A 787 -10.33 -9.00 -26.96
C SER A 787 -10.63 -7.50 -26.89
N ALA A 788 -11.18 -7.04 -25.76
CA ALA A 788 -11.45 -5.62 -25.54
C ALA A 788 -10.16 -4.79 -25.51
N VAL A 789 -9.11 -5.28 -24.80
CA VAL A 789 -7.80 -4.62 -24.78
C VAL A 789 -7.18 -4.54 -26.17
N VAL A 790 -7.24 -5.62 -26.95
CA VAL A 790 -6.75 -5.64 -28.35
C VAL A 790 -7.49 -4.59 -29.19
N GLN A 791 -8.81 -4.53 -29.09
CA GLN A 791 -9.64 -3.57 -29.82
C GLN A 791 -9.31 -2.12 -29.46
N VAL A 792 -9.21 -1.82 -28.17
CA VAL A 792 -8.93 -0.47 -27.70
C VAL A 792 -7.50 -0.05 -28.04
N ARG A 793 -6.52 -0.94 -27.89
CA ARG A 793 -5.13 -0.67 -28.29
C ARG A 793 -5.01 -0.36 -29.77
N GLY A 794 -5.71 -1.08 -30.62
CA GLY A 794 -5.73 -0.83 -32.06
C GLY A 794 -6.17 0.59 -32.42
N SER A 795 -7.04 1.20 -31.59
CA SER A 795 -7.48 2.58 -31.78
C SER A 795 -6.59 3.63 -31.11
N LEU A 796 -6.02 3.33 -29.94
CA LEU A 796 -5.26 4.30 -29.14
C LEU A 796 -3.77 4.36 -29.53
N PHE A 797 -3.16 3.22 -29.86
CA PHE A 797 -1.72 3.14 -30.14
C PHE A 797 -1.36 3.03 -31.62
N GLU A 798 -2.34 3.21 -32.52
CA GLU A 798 -2.14 3.09 -33.96
C GLU A 798 -1.49 1.75 -34.37
N GLU A 799 -1.60 0.71 -33.54
CA GLU A 799 -1.07 -0.64 -33.84
C GLU A 799 -1.69 -1.23 -35.13
N ALA A 800 -2.83 -0.69 -35.56
CA ALA A 800 -3.49 -1.06 -36.80
C ALA A 800 -2.80 -0.50 -38.05
N GLY A 801 -1.93 0.52 -37.92
CA GLY A 801 -1.11 1.06 -38.98
C GLY A 801 -1.89 1.37 -40.28
N TYR A 802 -3.05 2.01 -40.17
CA TYR A 802 -3.79 2.44 -41.38
C TYR A 802 -3.04 3.62 -42.03
N VAL A 803 -2.64 3.47 -43.27
CA VAL A 803 -2.20 4.57 -44.16
C VAL A 803 -3.40 5.14 -44.83
#